data_aa1ad794b6c0d955a8e75005c17c71e3
#
_entry.id   aa1ad794b6c0d955a8e75005c17c71e3
#
_cell.length_a   1.000
_cell.length_b   1.000
_cell.length_c   1.000
_cell.angle_alpha   90.00
_cell.angle_beta   90.00
_cell.angle_gamma   90.00
#
_symmetry.space_group_name_H-M   'P 1'
#
loop_
_entity.id
_entity.type
_entity.pdbx_description
1 polymer ?
#
loop_
_entity_poly.entity_id
_entity_poly.type
_entity_poly.pdbx_seq_one_letter_code
_entity_poly.pdbx_strand_id
1 'polypeptide(L)'
;LKTPKLAALAALLFLAGACGRNPEKSASAPAPAATPAPRRAAQPSVDAQDVGERQRRPAGGRTPVIWLGLDGLDWELLDRLSREGKMPHWQRLTSEGYAARLRSYLPVLSPIIWTTLATGVGPDVHRVLDFQEVDPGTGQKVPISGRSRAVPAIWNVASASGASVGVVGWWGTHPAEEVRGFFVSDHASPILFEGLPRQGLAYPASLSAGVEQIVAREGEVSDEELARYVDASPEDIARARAGGEGLKNPIIALARTIAATRIESRIARELYDRNLPDLMMLYLEGTDVVGHIFASYVPPKLSCVSDGDFARYRNAVDEYYALVDRILGQWMRRAEEDGATLIVNSDHGFKWGEDRSCVRDSLNPSTAGFWHRLDGVFAAWGRRVKRSSSRGDATVFDVAPTVSALLGLPVERRASGSVVKAAFPDLSPPPRRDLSAIPIRRLSSEPLSDQEASEYTKKLLALGYLSGGEPGKLAPSGGDRPGLTEGAWNNLGLYFSVNQTRNDLPAAEAAYKKALELRPDYHSPQFNLAMLYRKEGKDGPAIDWLFRSLETGHADPAGTVLEWSGHYASEGKRAPQGEVLERAVRKYPQDEALARPLAILRFQAKDCAGAEAAVAPFAAATRDPETLNILGLLSTCLGRPDEAIGFFRRSLAVKPDQPGAIRSLDLLQKGLPPGQKQP
;
A
#
# COMPACT_ATOMS: atom_id res chain seq x y z
N LEU A 1 -17.88 -17.52 -29.53
CA LEU A 1 -16.48 -17.92 -29.53
C LEU A 1 -15.87 -17.45 -28.23
N LYS A 2 -15.51 -18.41 -27.39
CA LYS A 2 -15.09 -18.26 -26.00
C LYS A 2 -13.67 -17.67 -25.94
N THR A 3 -13.49 -16.53 -25.26
CA THR A 3 -12.18 -16.01 -24.85
C THR A 3 -11.81 -16.52 -23.46
N PRO A 4 -10.60 -17.05 -23.22
CA PRO A 4 -10.17 -17.48 -21.89
C PRO A 4 -9.55 -16.33 -21.11
N LYS A 5 -9.92 -16.28 -19.86
CA LYS A 5 -9.38 -15.70 -18.63
C LYS A 5 -7.93 -15.17 -18.69
N LEU A 6 -7.80 -13.84 -18.71
CA LEU A 6 -6.57 -13.07 -18.50
C LEU A 6 -6.60 -12.31 -17.14
N ALA A 7 -7.14 -12.98 -16.11
CA ALA A 7 -7.29 -12.38 -14.78
C ALA A 7 -6.18 -12.78 -13.78
N ALA A 8 -5.12 -13.46 -14.23
CA ALA A 8 -4.14 -14.10 -13.33
C ALA A 8 -2.76 -13.40 -13.25
N LEU A 9 -2.52 -12.29 -13.95
CA LEU A 9 -1.16 -11.74 -14.03
C LEU A 9 -0.85 -10.60 -13.05
N ALA A 10 -1.85 -10.04 -12.38
CA ALA A 10 -1.63 -8.96 -11.41
C ALA A 10 -1.37 -9.45 -9.97
N ALA A 11 -1.60 -10.76 -9.69
CA ALA A 11 -1.42 -11.35 -8.36
C ALA A 11 -0.03 -11.96 -8.12
N LEU A 12 0.86 -11.96 -9.11
CA LEU A 12 2.12 -12.69 -9.08
C LEU A 12 3.34 -11.88 -8.63
N LEU A 13 3.17 -10.64 -8.23
CA LEU A 13 4.28 -9.80 -7.73
C LEU A 13 4.58 -9.98 -6.24
N PHE A 14 3.87 -10.86 -5.51
CA PHE A 14 3.94 -10.92 -4.04
C PHE A 14 3.73 -12.32 -3.42
N LEU A 15 4.23 -13.39 -3.99
CA LEU A 15 4.18 -14.69 -3.33
C LEU A 15 5.55 -15.37 -3.33
N ALA A 16 6.32 -15.12 -2.30
CA ALA A 16 7.40 -15.99 -1.88
C ALA A 16 7.16 -16.36 -0.41
N GLY A 17 6.81 -17.60 -0.18
CA GLY A 17 7.02 -18.28 1.08
C GLY A 17 5.82 -18.57 1.95
N ALA A 18 5.16 -19.70 1.73
CA ALA A 18 4.71 -20.59 2.79
C ALA A 18 4.20 -21.92 2.21
N CYS A 19 5.07 -22.92 2.09
CA CYS A 19 4.64 -24.33 2.13
C CYS A 19 4.66 -24.79 3.58
N GLY A 20 3.49 -24.92 4.21
CA GLY A 20 3.31 -25.43 5.56
C GLY A 20 2.03 -26.26 5.69
N ARG A 21 2.20 -27.55 5.63
CA ARG A 21 1.37 -28.69 6.04
C ARG A 21 0.04 -28.44 6.73
N ASN A 22 -1.03 -29.02 6.19
CA ASN A 22 -2.27 -29.38 6.88
C ASN A 22 -1.99 -30.37 8.02
N PRO A 23 -2.60 -30.19 9.18
CA PRO A 23 -2.98 -31.31 10.06
C PRO A 23 -4.50 -31.45 10.16
N GLU A 24 -4.88 -32.70 10.29
CA GLU A 24 -6.22 -33.28 10.35
C GLU A 24 -7.18 -32.62 11.35
N LYS A 25 -8.45 -32.62 10.93
CA LYS A 25 -9.60 -32.26 11.76
C LYS A 25 -9.77 -33.25 12.93
N SER A 26 -9.62 -32.76 14.15
CA SER A 26 -10.23 -33.37 15.31
C SER A 26 -11.32 -32.43 15.84
N ALA A 27 -12.53 -32.93 15.88
CA ALA A 27 -13.70 -32.24 16.42
C ALA A 27 -13.58 -32.14 17.93
N SER A 28 -13.58 -30.96 18.50
CA SER A 28 -13.79 -30.71 19.93
C SER A 28 -15.07 -29.90 20.15
N ALA A 29 -15.80 -30.30 21.17
CA ALA A 29 -17.12 -29.82 21.57
C ALA A 29 -17.13 -28.31 21.93
N PRO A 30 -18.30 -27.63 21.87
CA PRO A 30 -18.40 -26.21 22.13
C PRO A 30 -18.22 -25.86 23.60
N ALA A 31 -17.37 -24.84 23.87
CA ALA A 31 -17.22 -24.23 25.18
C ALA A 31 -18.43 -23.35 25.53
N PRO A 32 -18.79 -23.22 26.84
CA PRO A 32 -19.96 -22.46 27.27
C PRO A 32 -19.82 -20.95 27.02
N ALA A 33 -20.95 -20.34 26.68
CA ALA A 33 -21.08 -18.91 26.39
C ALA A 33 -20.61 -18.04 27.58
N ALA A 34 -19.68 -17.11 27.28
CA ALA A 34 -19.24 -16.10 28.22
C ALA A 34 -20.35 -15.06 28.44
N THR A 35 -20.64 -14.77 29.70
CA THR A 35 -21.56 -13.74 30.17
C THR A 35 -21.11 -12.35 29.68
N PRO A 36 -21.99 -11.49 29.12
CA PRO A 36 -21.59 -10.16 28.67
C PRO A 36 -21.23 -9.27 29.88
N ALA A 37 -20.07 -8.63 29.80
CA ALA A 37 -19.62 -7.62 30.74
C ALA A 37 -20.59 -6.42 30.78
N PRO A 38 -20.76 -5.74 31.96
CA PRO A 38 -21.73 -4.67 32.10
C PRO A 38 -21.40 -3.49 31.18
N ARG A 39 -22.42 -2.99 30.47
CA ARG A 39 -22.36 -1.76 29.66
C ARG A 39 -21.88 -0.60 30.55
N ARG A 40 -20.68 -0.07 30.27
CA ARG A 40 -20.25 1.20 30.84
C ARG A 40 -21.19 2.32 30.37
N ALA A 41 -21.63 3.14 31.30
CA ALA A 41 -22.50 4.29 31.05
C ALA A 41 -21.88 5.23 30.01
N ALA A 42 -22.72 5.72 29.09
CA ALA A 42 -22.34 6.71 28.11
C ALA A 42 -21.85 7.98 28.82
N GLN A 43 -20.59 8.34 28.60
CA GLN A 43 -20.04 9.64 29.01
C GLN A 43 -20.30 10.68 27.92
N PRO A 44 -20.34 12.01 28.25
CA PRO A 44 -20.77 13.05 27.36
C PRO A 44 -19.92 13.08 26.08
N SER A 45 -20.60 13.18 24.96
CA SER A 45 -20.03 13.23 23.61
C SER A 45 -19.09 14.44 23.48
N VAL A 46 -17.99 14.24 22.74
CA VAL A 46 -17.11 15.30 22.20
C VAL A 46 -17.92 16.34 21.36
N ASP A 47 -19.19 16.07 21.17
CA ASP A 47 -20.15 16.86 20.37
C ASP A 47 -20.65 18.15 21.01
N ALA A 48 -20.35 18.43 22.30
CA ALA A 48 -20.99 19.51 23.06
C ALA A 48 -20.11 20.73 23.33
N GLN A 49 -18.92 20.86 22.69
CA GLN A 49 -18.11 22.07 22.87
C GLN A 49 -18.16 22.96 21.63
N ASP A 50 -19.01 23.97 21.79
CA ASP A 50 -18.91 25.34 21.27
C ASP A 50 -18.57 25.50 19.77
N VAL A 51 -19.59 25.43 18.94
CA VAL A 51 -19.57 26.11 17.62
C VAL A 51 -20.41 27.36 17.78
N GLY A 52 -19.77 28.54 17.68
CA GLY A 52 -20.49 29.82 17.56
C GLY A 52 -21.56 29.72 16.47
N GLU A 53 -22.54 30.64 16.48
CA GLU A 53 -23.67 30.62 15.58
C GLU A 53 -23.24 30.33 14.14
N ARG A 54 -23.62 29.15 13.63
CA ARG A 54 -23.24 28.68 12.29
C ARG A 54 -23.92 29.56 11.24
N GLN A 55 -23.15 30.06 10.29
CA GLN A 55 -23.71 30.79 9.15
C GLN A 55 -24.64 29.87 8.34
N ARG A 56 -25.70 30.40 7.79
CA ARG A 56 -26.59 29.69 6.86
C ARG A 56 -26.19 29.99 5.43
N ARG A 57 -26.16 28.97 4.59
CA ARG A 57 -25.90 29.13 3.16
C ARG A 57 -27.01 29.97 2.50
N PRO A 58 -26.65 30.95 1.64
CA PRO A 58 -27.64 31.71 0.87
C PRO A 58 -28.44 30.79 -0.06
N ALA A 59 -29.75 31.04 -0.19
CA ALA A 59 -30.59 30.34 -1.14
C ALA A 59 -30.15 30.65 -2.59
N GLY A 60 -30.16 29.63 -3.50
CA GLY A 60 -29.86 29.82 -4.91
C GLY A 60 -28.37 29.67 -5.29
N GLY A 61 -27.48 29.34 -4.35
CA GLY A 61 -26.08 29.06 -4.62
C GLY A 61 -25.83 27.70 -5.29
N ARG A 62 -24.56 27.42 -5.59
CA ARG A 62 -24.12 26.08 -6.06
C ARG A 62 -24.44 25.02 -5.02
N THR A 63 -24.81 23.81 -5.45
CA THR A 63 -24.89 22.68 -4.56
C THR A 63 -23.48 22.36 -4.06
N PRO A 64 -23.22 22.42 -2.74
CA PRO A 64 -21.86 22.18 -2.25
C PRO A 64 -21.46 20.70 -2.36
N VAL A 65 -20.16 20.47 -2.49
CA VAL A 65 -19.56 19.16 -2.43
C VAL A 65 -18.62 19.12 -1.22
N ILE A 66 -18.82 18.13 -0.36
CA ILE A 66 -17.94 17.80 0.75
C ILE A 66 -17.20 16.53 0.34
N TRP A 67 -15.87 16.58 0.29
CA TRP A 67 -15.04 15.49 -0.12
C TRP A 67 -14.09 15.11 1.02
N LEU A 68 -14.30 13.91 1.59
CA LEU A 68 -13.47 13.33 2.64
C LEU A 68 -12.56 12.27 2.04
N GLY A 69 -11.26 12.51 2.08
CA GLY A 69 -10.21 11.54 1.78
C GLY A 69 -9.80 10.81 3.06
N LEU A 70 -9.97 9.51 3.11
CA LEU A 70 -9.59 8.66 4.24
C LEU A 70 -8.60 7.59 3.73
N ASP A 71 -7.34 7.70 4.11
CA ASP A 71 -6.26 6.87 3.59
C ASP A 71 -6.44 5.39 3.93
N GLY A 72 -6.19 4.50 2.98
CA GLY A 72 -6.12 3.06 3.23
C GLY A 72 -7.43 2.38 3.68
N LEU A 73 -8.63 2.97 3.42
CA LEU A 73 -9.88 2.30 3.76
C LEU A 73 -10.08 1.01 2.95
N ASP A 74 -10.52 -0.03 3.62
CA ASP A 74 -10.79 -1.34 3.01
C ASP A 74 -12.17 -1.88 3.38
N TRP A 75 -12.86 -2.47 2.40
CA TRP A 75 -14.20 -3.00 2.55
C TRP A 75 -14.29 -4.16 3.54
N GLU A 76 -13.25 -5.01 3.64
CA GLU A 76 -13.26 -6.16 4.56
C GLU A 76 -13.41 -5.70 6.01
N LEU A 77 -12.62 -4.69 6.42
CA LEU A 77 -12.68 -4.13 7.76
C LEU A 77 -13.98 -3.35 7.99
N LEU A 78 -14.36 -2.49 7.04
CA LEU A 78 -15.58 -1.68 7.14
C LEU A 78 -16.84 -2.53 7.24
N ASP A 79 -16.91 -3.63 6.49
CA ASP A 79 -18.04 -4.57 6.54
C ASP A 79 -18.09 -5.32 7.88
N ARG A 80 -16.93 -5.69 8.44
CA ARG A 80 -16.87 -6.30 9.77
C ARG A 80 -17.36 -5.34 10.83
N LEU A 81 -16.80 -4.14 10.88
CA LEU A 81 -17.16 -3.13 11.88
C LEU A 81 -18.62 -2.68 11.77
N SER A 82 -19.15 -2.58 10.56
CA SER A 82 -20.58 -2.27 10.33
C SER A 82 -21.49 -3.37 10.85
N ARG A 83 -21.17 -4.64 10.59
CA ARG A 83 -21.95 -5.79 11.12
C ARG A 83 -21.90 -5.87 12.64
N GLU A 84 -20.80 -5.45 13.25
CA GLU A 84 -20.63 -5.37 14.70
C GLU A 84 -21.28 -4.12 15.31
N GLY A 85 -21.89 -3.24 14.50
CA GLY A 85 -22.53 -2.00 14.96
C GLY A 85 -21.57 -0.92 15.44
N LYS A 86 -20.28 -1.03 15.10
CA LYS A 86 -19.24 -0.08 15.54
C LYS A 86 -19.14 1.16 14.64
N MET A 87 -19.73 1.10 13.44
CA MET A 87 -19.72 2.20 12.46
C MET A 87 -21.12 2.53 11.94
N PRO A 88 -22.01 3.08 12.80
CA PRO A 88 -23.39 3.34 12.42
C PRO A 88 -23.56 4.43 11.34
N HIS A 89 -22.69 5.44 11.31
CA HIS A 89 -22.77 6.50 10.30
C HIS A 89 -22.29 5.98 8.94
N TRP A 90 -21.25 5.15 8.91
CA TRP A 90 -20.81 4.46 7.70
C TRP A 90 -21.89 3.53 7.16
N GLN A 91 -22.55 2.76 8.03
CA GLN A 91 -23.66 1.92 7.66
C GLN A 91 -24.81 2.73 7.05
N ARG A 92 -25.13 3.87 7.66
CA ARG A 92 -26.14 4.79 7.13
C ARG A 92 -25.74 5.35 5.76
N LEU A 93 -24.51 5.84 5.63
CA LEU A 93 -23.97 6.38 4.38
C LEU A 93 -24.09 5.37 3.23
N THR A 94 -23.67 4.12 3.46
CA THR A 94 -23.69 3.08 2.41
C THR A 94 -25.09 2.53 2.13
N SER A 95 -25.98 2.51 3.11
CA SER A 95 -27.35 2.01 2.93
C SER A 95 -28.30 3.03 2.31
N GLU A 96 -28.07 4.33 2.52
CA GLU A 96 -28.88 5.43 1.97
C GLU A 96 -28.26 6.05 0.71
N GLY A 97 -26.98 5.82 0.45
CA GLY A 97 -26.21 6.39 -0.65
C GLY A 97 -25.80 5.36 -1.71
N TYR A 98 -24.63 5.58 -2.27
CA TYR A 98 -23.97 4.71 -3.25
C TYR A 98 -22.59 4.32 -2.74
N ALA A 99 -22.20 3.06 -2.97
CA ALA A 99 -20.89 2.53 -2.61
C ALA A 99 -20.26 1.77 -3.79
N ALA A 100 -18.93 1.85 -3.92
CA ALA A 100 -18.19 1.16 -4.96
C ALA A 100 -16.80 0.73 -4.48
N ARG A 101 -16.23 -0.28 -5.10
CA ARG A 101 -14.80 -0.53 -5.05
C ARG A 101 -14.10 0.54 -5.87
N LEU A 102 -13.09 1.17 -5.30
CA LEU A 102 -12.29 2.19 -5.99
C LEU A 102 -10.95 1.59 -6.40
N ARG A 103 -10.83 1.23 -7.67
CA ARG A 103 -9.62 0.63 -8.19
C ARG A 103 -8.50 1.65 -8.30
N SER A 104 -7.41 1.40 -7.61
CA SER A 104 -6.15 2.13 -7.67
C SER A 104 -5.20 1.55 -8.74
N TYR A 105 -3.96 2.01 -8.75
CA TYR A 105 -2.92 1.55 -9.67
C TYR A 105 -1.56 1.44 -8.95
N LEU A 106 -0.60 0.75 -9.57
CA LEU A 106 0.75 0.60 -9.04
C LEU A 106 1.67 1.74 -9.50
N PRO A 107 2.60 2.20 -8.62
CA PRO A 107 2.72 1.80 -7.23
C PRO A 107 1.63 2.41 -6.35
N VAL A 108 1.19 1.66 -5.34
CA VAL A 108 0.18 2.12 -4.38
C VAL A 108 0.86 2.97 -3.32
N LEU A 109 1.08 4.24 -3.62
CA LEU A 109 1.72 5.22 -2.75
C LEU A 109 0.82 6.45 -2.61
N SER A 110 0.47 6.80 -1.37
CA SER A 110 -0.51 7.84 -1.06
C SER A 110 -0.23 9.18 -1.75
N PRO A 111 1.00 9.75 -1.75
CA PRO A 111 1.24 11.02 -2.44
C PRO A 111 0.91 11.00 -3.92
N ILE A 112 1.21 9.89 -4.59
CA ILE A 112 0.96 9.72 -6.04
C ILE A 112 -0.54 9.68 -6.30
N ILE A 113 -1.26 8.83 -5.54
CA ILE A 113 -2.67 8.56 -5.79
C ILE A 113 -3.55 9.72 -5.32
N TRP A 114 -3.25 10.36 -4.18
CA TRP A 114 -3.97 11.55 -3.73
C TRP A 114 -3.79 12.73 -4.69
N THR A 115 -2.64 12.84 -5.36
CA THR A 115 -2.45 13.81 -6.44
C THR A 115 -3.27 13.44 -7.69
N THR A 116 -3.35 12.16 -8.05
CA THR A 116 -4.24 11.70 -9.13
C THR A 116 -5.70 11.97 -8.82
N LEU A 117 -6.16 11.68 -7.59
CA LEU A 117 -7.52 11.99 -7.12
C LEU A 117 -7.84 13.48 -7.26
N ALA A 118 -6.90 14.35 -6.90
CA ALA A 118 -7.09 15.81 -6.95
C ALA A 118 -7.01 16.41 -8.36
N THR A 119 -6.36 15.73 -9.32
CA THR A 119 -6.09 16.28 -10.67
C THR A 119 -6.80 15.53 -11.79
N GLY A 120 -7.19 14.27 -11.58
CA GLY A 120 -7.78 13.40 -12.59
C GLY A 120 -6.79 12.87 -13.63
N VAL A 121 -5.47 13.14 -13.47
CA VAL A 121 -4.42 12.68 -14.39
C VAL A 121 -3.41 11.78 -13.69
N GLY A 122 -2.64 11.00 -14.46
CA GLY A 122 -1.64 10.09 -13.94
C GLY A 122 -0.33 10.77 -13.54
N PRO A 123 0.58 10.01 -12.86
CA PRO A 123 1.85 10.51 -12.37
C PRO A 123 2.81 10.97 -13.49
N ASP A 124 2.69 10.42 -14.67
CA ASP A 124 3.39 10.86 -15.88
C ASP A 124 3.04 12.31 -16.27
N VAL A 125 1.89 12.80 -15.81
CA VAL A 125 1.37 14.14 -16.09
C VAL A 125 1.52 15.06 -14.89
N HIS A 126 1.08 14.64 -13.70
CA HIS A 126 1.14 15.51 -12.52
C HIS A 126 2.49 15.55 -11.82
N ARG A 127 3.42 14.63 -12.12
CA ARG A 127 4.83 14.62 -11.72
C ARG A 127 5.12 14.37 -10.24
N VAL A 128 4.15 14.10 -9.40
CA VAL A 128 4.34 13.58 -8.04
C VAL A 128 4.51 12.07 -8.12
N LEU A 129 5.68 11.55 -7.75
CA LEU A 129 6.09 10.17 -8.04
C LEU A 129 6.62 9.40 -6.84
N ASP A 130 6.80 10.09 -5.69
CA ASP A 130 7.35 9.54 -4.46
C ASP A 130 6.95 10.41 -3.27
N PHE A 131 7.35 10.05 -2.05
CA PHE A 131 7.27 10.89 -0.84
C PHE A 131 8.32 11.99 -0.81
N GLN A 132 9.38 11.83 -1.57
CA GLN A 132 10.52 12.75 -1.65
C GLN A 132 10.80 13.17 -3.08
N GLU A 133 11.37 14.34 -3.21
CA GLU A 133 11.91 14.92 -4.44
C GLU A 133 13.32 15.45 -4.21
N VAL A 134 14.00 15.88 -5.27
CA VAL A 134 15.34 16.46 -5.19
C VAL A 134 15.21 17.97 -5.29
N ASP A 135 15.65 18.69 -4.26
CA ASP A 135 15.73 20.14 -4.30
C ASP A 135 16.68 20.58 -5.42
N PRO A 136 16.22 21.43 -6.34
CA PRO A 136 17.00 21.78 -7.53
C PRO A 136 18.25 22.61 -7.25
N GLY A 137 18.27 23.34 -6.14
CA GLY A 137 19.39 24.18 -5.74
C GLY A 137 20.46 23.44 -4.95
N THR A 138 20.06 22.56 -4.04
CA THR A 138 20.95 21.87 -3.11
C THR A 138 21.26 20.43 -3.49
N GLY A 139 20.43 19.81 -4.33
CA GLY A 139 20.48 18.38 -4.65
C GLY A 139 20.03 17.47 -3.50
N GLN A 140 19.48 18.02 -2.43
CA GLN A 140 19.05 17.29 -1.26
C GLN A 140 17.70 16.61 -1.51
N LYS A 141 17.49 15.42 -0.94
CA LYS A 141 16.18 14.79 -0.88
C LYS A 141 15.33 15.49 0.18
N VAL A 142 14.24 16.07 -0.26
CA VAL A 142 13.29 16.80 0.58
C VAL A 142 11.88 16.22 0.42
N PRO A 143 10.96 16.47 1.36
CA PRO A 143 9.56 16.13 1.17
C PRO A 143 9.02 16.69 -0.14
N ILE A 144 8.09 15.96 -0.76
CA ILE A 144 7.26 16.57 -1.79
C ILE A 144 6.51 17.78 -1.21
N SER A 145 6.25 18.74 -2.06
CA SER A 145 5.65 20.01 -1.66
C SER A 145 4.55 20.42 -2.66
N GLY A 146 3.87 21.52 -2.38
CA GLY A 146 2.98 22.14 -3.35
C GLY A 146 3.68 22.44 -4.69
N ARG A 147 5.01 22.54 -4.75
CA ARG A 147 5.80 22.78 -5.97
C ARG A 147 6.01 21.54 -6.83
N SER A 148 5.85 20.34 -6.26
CA SER A 148 6.05 19.05 -6.95
C SER A 148 5.03 18.83 -8.06
N ARG A 149 3.79 19.31 -7.83
CA ARG A 149 2.71 19.11 -8.78
C ARG A 149 2.81 20.03 -10.00
N ALA A 150 2.82 19.42 -11.19
CA ALA A 150 3.01 20.12 -12.46
C ALA A 150 1.73 20.66 -13.12
N VAL A 151 0.53 20.27 -12.62
CA VAL A 151 -0.77 20.62 -13.19
C VAL A 151 -1.70 21.17 -12.11
N PRO A 152 -2.69 22.03 -12.47
CA PRO A 152 -3.70 22.50 -11.52
C PRO A 152 -4.48 21.33 -10.92
N ALA A 153 -4.72 21.38 -9.61
CA ALA A 153 -5.67 20.49 -8.96
C ALA A 153 -7.09 21.07 -9.01
N ILE A 154 -8.07 20.29 -8.63
CA ILE A 154 -9.49 20.67 -8.67
C ILE A 154 -9.78 21.95 -7.89
N TRP A 155 -9.08 22.22 -6.79
CA TRP A 155 -9.24 23.47 -6.03
C TRP A 155 -8.75 24.70 -6.79
N ASN A 156 -7.72 24.58 -7.62
CA ASN A 156 -7.27 25.67 -8.49
C ASN A 156 -8.32 25.94 -9.58
N VAL A 157 -8.83 24.86 -10.18
CA VAL A 157 -9.87 24.94 -11.23
C VAL A 157 -11.16 25.54 -10.68
N ALA A 158 -11.60 25.10 -9.49
CA ALA A 158 -12.77 25.61 -8.81
C ALA A 158 -12.62 27.10 -8.48
N SER A 159 -11.50 27.47 -7.88
CA SER A 159 -11.17 28.86 -7.54
C SER A 159 -11.16 29.77 -8.78
N ALA A 160 -10.47 29.36 -9.86
CA ALA A 160 -10.44 30.09 -11.12
C ALA A 160 -11.80 30.21 -11.80
N SER A 161 -12.73 29.26 -11.54
CA SER A 161 -14.11 29.27 -12.03
C SER A 161 -15.09 30.00 -11.10
N GLY A 162 -14.58 30.72 -10.09
CA GLY A 162 -15.37 31.51 -9.15
C GLY A 162 -16.08 30.72 -8.05
N ALA A 163 -15.80 29.42 -7.90
CA ALA A 163 -16.30 28.64 -6.77
C ALA A 163 -15.43 28.90 -5.52
N SER A 164 -16.06 28.92 -4.35
CA SER A 164 -15.34 28.99 -3.08
C SER A 164 -14.85 27.62 -2.65
N VAL A 165 -13.63 27.57 -2.09
CA VAL A 165 -12.92 26.30 -1.79
C VAL A 165 -12.40 26.31 -0.36
N GLY A 166 -12.52 25.19 0.32
CA GLY A 166 -11.83 24.87 1.57
C GLY A 166 -11.02 23.58 1.40
N VAL A 167 -9.73 23.62 1.68
CA VAL A 167 -8.83 22.45 1.65
C VAL A 167 -8.10 22.34 2.98
N VAL A 168 -8.04 21.14 3.55
CA VAL A 168 -7.32 20.87 4.80
C VAL A 168 -6.58 19.54 4.69
N GLY A 169 -5.28 19.57 4.96
CA GLY A 169 -4.43 18.42 5.15
C GLY A 169 -4.07 17.63 3.89
N TRP A 170 -4.43 18.08 2.68
CA TRP A 170 -4.17 17.29 1.46
C TRP A 170 -2.69 17.13 1.16
N TRP A 171 -2.28 15.92 0.72
CA TRP A 171 -0.89 15.57 0.46
C TRP A 171 -0.16 16.50 -0.49
N GLY A 172 1.12 16.83 -0.14
CA GLY A 172 2.02 17.63 -0.97
C GLY A 172 1.47 19.03 -1.24
N THR A 173 0.91 19.69 -0.22
CA THR A 173 0.28 21.01 -0.37
C THR A 173 0.94 22.13 0.42
N HIS A 174 2.05 21.85 1.11
CA HIS A 174 2.84 22.93 1.71
C HIS A 174 3.82 23.54 0.71
N PRO A 175 3.98 24.88 0.64
CA PRO A 175 3.16 25.91 1.29
C PRO A 175 1.76 26.00 0.71
N ALA A 176 0.80 26.47 1.52
CA ALA A 176 -0.60 26.63 1.16
C ALA A 176 -0.78 27.43 -0.12
N GLU A 177 -1.79 27.07 -0.89
CA GLU A 177 -2.11 27.70 -2.17
C GLU A 177 -3.14 28.81 -2.03
N GLU A 178 -3.00 29.87 -2.85
CA GLU A 178 -3.99 30.94 -2.93
C GLU A 178 -5.23 30.43 -3.66
N VAL A 179 -6.36 30.44 -2.96
CA VAL A 179 -7.66 30.01 -3.48
C VAL A 179 -8.76 31.02 -3.13
N ARG A 180 -9.86 30.97 -3.82
CA ARG A 180 -11.07 31.69 -3.40
C ARG A 180 -11.70 30.97 -2.20
N GLY A 181 -11.27 31.28 -1.00
CA GLY A 181 -11.70 30.64 0.23
C GLY A 181 -10.56 30.44 1.21
N PHE A 182 -10.32 29.21 1.67
CA PHE A 182 -9.26 28.92 2.61
C PHE A 182 -8.51 27.63 2.23
N PHE A 183 -7.26 27.59 2.66
CA PHE A 183 -6.36 26.46 2.43
C PHE A 183 -5.48 26.23 3.67
N VAL A 184 -5.48 25.03 4.22
CA VAL A 184 -4.54 24.63 5.29
C VAL A 184 -3.75 23.43 4.77
N SER A 185 -2.44 23.58 4.70
CA SER A 185 -1.54 22.57 4.14
C SER A 185 -1.40 21.35 5.04
N ASP A 186 -0.85 20.29 4.51
CA ASP A 186 -0.49 19.04 5.20
C ASP A 186 0.48 19.24 6.37
N HIS A 187 1.25 20.33 6.43
CA HIS A 187 2.10 20.65 7.58
C HIS A 187 1.34 20.96 8.88
N ALA A 188 0.02 20.98 8.87
CA ALA A 188 -0.80 21.01 10.09
C ALA A 188 -0.77 19.65 10.84
N SER A 189 -0.51 18.53 10.14
CA SER A 189 -0.42 17.20 10.75
C SER A 189 0.85 17.03 11.60
N PRO A 190 0.75 16.54 12.85
CA PRO A 190 1.90 16.26 13.69
C PRO A 190 2.61 14.92 13.37
N ILE A 191 2.05 14.08 12.50
CA ILE A 191 2.64 12.74 12.24
C ILE A 191 3.97 12.89 11.53
N LEU A 192 3.96 13.42 10.32
CA LEU A 192 5.18 13.58 9.53
C LEU A 192 5.85 14.96 9.70
N PHE A 193 5.04 16.01 9.89
CA PHE A 193 5.49 17.38 9.75
C PHE A 193 5.75 18.12 11.07
N GLU A 194 5.65 17.43 12.22
CA GLU A 194 6.04 18.02 13.52
C GLU A 194 7.52 18.45 13.51
N GLY A 195 7.76 19.69 13.95
CA GLY A 195 9.11 20.28 13.99
C GLY A 195 9.59 20.86 12.66
N LEU A 196 8.81 20.74 11.56
CA LEU A 196 9.12 21.42 10.32
C LEU A 196 8.62 22.87 10.31
N PRO A 197 9.20 23.76 9.46
CA PRO A 197 8.74 25.14 9.32
C PRO A 197 7.25 25.21 8.97
N ARG A 198 6.56 26.16 9.61
CA ARG A 198 5.12 26.39 9.39
C ARG A 198 4.83 27.71 8.63
N GLN A 199 5.85 28.39 8.15
CA GLN A 199 5.65 29.53 7.26
C GLN A 199 4.91 29.07 6.01
N GLY A 200 3.83 29.73 5.66
CA GLY A 200 2.98 29.29 4.56
C GLY A 200 1.98 28.16 4.94
N LEU A 201 1.72 27.93 6.22
CA LEU A 201 0.83 26.88 6.72
C LEU A 201 -0.60 27.01 6.21
N ALA A 202 -1.15 28.22 6.16
CA ALA A 202 -2.53 28.46 5.79
C ALA A 202 -2.72 29.70 4.91
N TYR A 203 -3.73 29.66 4.03
CA TYR A 203 -4.20 30.79 3.23
C TYR A 203 -5.69 31.06 3.52
N PRO A 204 -6.10 32.35 3.72
CA PRO A 204 -5.25 33.53 3.87
C PRO A 204 -4.26 33.39 5.04
N ALA A 205 -3.12 34.04 4.95
CA ALA A 205 -2.06 33.93 6.00
C ALA A 205 -2.56 34.31 7.40
N SER A 206 -3.61 35.15 7.51
CA SER A 206 -4.27 35.48 8.78
C SER A 206 -4.88 34.29 9.52
N LEU A 207 -5.10 33.15 8.85
CA LEU A 207 -5.61 31.94 9.49
C LEU A 207 -4.52 31.16 10.25
N SER A 208 -3.23 31.36 9.94
CA SER A 208 -2.12 30.57 10.50
C SER A 208 -2.12 30.56 12.02
N ALA A 209 -2.26 31.74 12.66
CA ALA A 209 -2.29 31.82 14.12
C ALA A 209 -3.44 31.03 14.76
N GLY A 210 -4.63 31.07 14.15
CA GLY A 210 -5.78 30.29 14.62
C GLY A 210 -5.59 28.77 14.42
N VAL A 211 -4.97 28.38 13.30
CA VAL A 211 -4.60 26.97 13.03
C VAL A 211 -3.57 26.49 14.06
N GLU A 212 -2.53 27.28 14.35
CA GLU A 212 -1.53 26.94 15.36
C GLU A 212 -2.11 26.79 16.78
N GLN A 213 -3.09 27.62 17.13
CA GLN A 213 -3.83 27.48 18.39
C GLN A 213 -4.60 26.16 18.46
N ILE A 214 -5.22 25.74 17.36
CA ILE A 214 -5.89 24.42 17.30
C ILE A 214 -4.88 23.31 17.42
N VAL A 215 -3.75 23.39 16.71
CA VAL A 215 -2.65 22.40 16.79
C VAL A 215 -2.14 22.28 18.23
N ALA A 216 -1.90 23.39 18.91
CA ALA A 216 -1.43 23.38 20.30
C ALA A 216 -2.50 22.75 21.26
N ARG A 217 -3.76 23.05 21.07
CA ARG A 217 -4.85 22.57 21.94
C ARG A 217 -5.16 21.09 21.74
N GLU A 218 -5.24 20.64 20.48
CA GLU A 218 -5.65 19.27 20.11
C GLU A 218 -4.46 18.31 20.02
N GLY A 219 -3.23 18.81 20.04
CA GLY A 219 -2.01 18.03 19.83
C GLY A 219 -1.66 17.08 20.99
N GLU A 220 -2.22 17.30 22.19
CA GLU A 220 -2.01 16.43 23.34
C GLU A 220 -3.17 15.45 23.49
N VAL A 221 -2.84 14.16 23.60
CA VAL A 221 -3.78 13.07 23.87
C VAL A 221 -3.54 12.57 25.28
N SER A 222 -4.58 12.62 26.15
CA SER A 222 -4.43 12.21 27.55
C SER A 222 -4.28 10.69 27.71
N ASP A 223 -3.76 10.28 28.84
CA ASP A 223 -3.58 8.85 29.14
C ASP A 223 -4.94 8.13 29.25
N GLU A 224 -5.97 8.81 29.77
CA GLU A 224 -7.35 8.28 29.82
C GLU A 224 -7.96 8.11 28.41
N GLU A 225 -7.60 8.99 27.49
CA GLU A 225 -8.02 8.85 26.10
C GLU A 225 -7.29 7.68 25.43
N LEU A 226 -5.97 7.56 25.60
CA LEU A 226 -5.19 6.44 25.07
C LEU A 226 -5.65 5.08 25.59
N ALA A 227 -6.03 5.01 26.87
CA ALA A 227 -6.56 3.78 27.48
C ALA A 227 -7.86 3.26 26.87
N ARG A 228 -8.53 4.03 26.01
CA ARG A 228 -9.70 3.56 25.24
C ARG A 228 -9.27 2.70 24.05
N TYR A 229 -8.10 2.95 23.51
CA TYR A 229 -7.56 2.30 22.30
C TYR A 229 -6.65 1.13 22.63
N VAL A 230 -5.87 1.25 23.71
CA VAL A 230 -4.87 0.25 24.10
C VAL A 230 -5.03 -0.14 25.57
N ASP A 231 -4.84 -1.43 25.87
CA ASP A 231 -4.81 -1.94 27.24
C ASP A 231 -3.40 -1.77 27.81
N ALA A 232 -3.09 -0.53 28.21
CA ALA A 232 -1.79 -0.16 28.76
C ALA A 232 -1.97 0.57 30.11
N SER A 233 -1.10 0.26 31.08
CA SER A 233 -1.11 0.95 32.37
C SER A 233 -0.60 2.39 32.22
N PRO A 234 -0.92 3.30 33.14
CA PRO A 234 -0.34 4.64 33.17
C PRO A 234 1.21 4.62 33.18
N GLU A 235 1.81 3.62 33.82
CA GLU A 235 3.27 3.45 33.86
C GLU A 235 3.82 3.03 32.49
N ASP A 236 3.09 2.19 31.73
CA ASP A 236 3.48 1.80 30.36
C ASP A 236 3.41 3.01 29.42
N ILE A 237 2.37 3.83 29.54
CA ILE A 237 2.21 5.06 28.75
C ILE A 237 3.31 6.08 29.11
N ALA A 238 3.57 6.29 30.41
CA ALA A 238 4.63 7.18 30.86
C ALA A 238 6.02 6.72 30.36
N ARG A 239 6.28 5.41 30.39
CA ARG A 239 7.52 4.82 29.85
C ARG A 239 7.62 5.03 28.33
N ALA A 240 6.54 4.85 27.59
CA ALA A 240 6.51 5.13 26.15
C ALA A 240 6.83 6.59 25.85
N ARG A 241 6.27 7.55 26.62
CA ARG A 241 6.54 8.98 26.46
C ARG A 241 8.00 9.34 26.78
N ALA A 242 8.59 8.70 27.78
CA ALA A 242 9.99 8.94 28.19
C ALA A 242 11.02 8.22 27.31
N GLY A 243 10.64 7.18 26.57
CA GLY A 243 11.54 6.23 25.91
C GLY A 243 12.27 6.75 24.68
N GLY A 244 11.94 7.92 24.14
CA GLY A 244 12.65 8.53 23.00
C GLY A 244 12.53 7.80 21.65
N GLU A 245 11.72 6.74 21.54
CA GLU A 245 11.57 5.93 20.32
C GLU A 245 10.72 6.61 19.23
N GLY A 246 10.03 7.71 19.57
CA GLY A 246 9.17 8.45 18.66
C GLY A 246 8.09 7.55 18.02
N LEU A 247 7.94 7.65 16.70
CA LEU A 247 6.94 6.88 15.95
C LEU A 247 7.19 5.36 15.92
N LYS A 248 8.35 4.88 16.34
CA LYS A 248 8.63 3.45 16.48
C LYS A 248 7.89 2.81 17.66
N ASN A 249 7.52 3.62 18.65
CA ASN A 249 6.69 3.15 19.75
C ASN A 249 5.22 3.19 19.36
N PRO A 250 4.48 2.05 19.35
CA PRO A 250 3.08 2.01 18.90
C PRO A 250 2.14 2.95 19.68
N ILE A 251 2.38 3.14 20.99
CA ILE A 251 1.55 4.03 21.82
C ILE A 251 1.74 5.49 21.41
N ILE A 252 2.99 5.90 21.17
CA ILE A 252 3.31 7.27 20.74
C ILE A 252 2.81 7.52 19.32
N ALA A 253 2.99 6.57 18.41
CA ALA A 253 2.47 6.67 17.05
C ALA A 253 0.94 6.80 17.06
N LEU A 254 0.24 6.00 17.86
CA LEU A 254 -1.22 6.10 18.03
C LEU A 254 -1.65 7.46 18.59
N ALA A 255 -0.97 7.95 19.63
CA ALA A 255 -1.27 9.27 20.21
C ALA A 255 -1.16 10.37 19.15
N ARG A 256 -0.09 10.36 18.36
CA ARG A 256 0.10 11.34 17.26
C ARG A 256 -0.94 11.20 16.16
N THR A 257 -1.34 9.98 15.81
CA THR A 257 -2.40 9.72 14.82
C THR A 257 -3.75 10.25 15.29
N ILE A 258 -4.10 10.02 16.54
CA ILE A 258 -5.33 10.57 17.15
C ILE A 258 -5.27 12.11 17.15
N ALA A 259 -4.14 12.69 17.56
CA ALA A 259 -3.95 14.14 17.58
C ALA A 259 -4.09 14.76 16.18
N ALA A 260 -3.46 14.18 15.14
CA ALA A 260 -3.57 14.64 13.77
C ALA A 260 -5.02 14.66 13.29
N THR A 261 -5.72 13.54 13.48
CA THR A 261 -7.13 13.40 13.11
C THR A 261 -8.03 14.45 13.78
N ARG A 262 -7.78 14.72 15.07
CA ARG A 262 -8.50 15.76 15.81
C ARG A 262 -8.20 17.16 15.30
N ILE A 263 -6.92 17.48 15.09
CA ILE A 263 -6.45 18.75 14.57
C ILE A 263 -7.10 19.05 13.23
N GLU A 264 -6.94 18.17 12.25
CA GLU A 264 -7.42 18.35 10.89
C GLU A 264 -8.95 18.42 10.84
N SER A 265 -9.63 17.52 11.56
CA SER A 265 -11.09 17.53 11.66
C SER A 265 -11.62 18.81 12.32
N ARG A 266 -10.95 19.33 13.34
CA ARG A 266 -11.32 20.55 14.03
C ARG A 266 -11.14 21.78 13.15
N ILE A 267 -9.96 21.91 12.51
CA ILE A 267 -9.66 22.97 11.56
C ILE A 267 -10.70 22.98 10.43
N ALA A 268 -10.91 21.83 9.81
CA ALA A 268 -11.83 21.70 8.68
C ALA A 268 -13.25 22.11 9.06
N ARG A 269 -13.73 21.67 10.21
CA ARG A 269 -15.06 21.95 10.71
C ARG A 269 -15.26 23.42 11.05
N GLU A 270 -14.33 24.03 11.81
CA GLU A 270 -14.44 25.44 12.20
C GLU A 270 -14.38 26.38 10.99
N LEU A 271 -13.47 26.09 10.03
CA LEU A 271 -13.35 26.88 8.82
C LEU A 271 -14.54 26.65 7.86
N TYR A 272 -15.06 25.42 7.77
CA TYR A 272 -16.26 25.14 6.98
C TYR A 272 -17.47 25.92 7.50
N ASP A 273 -17.74 25.87 8.80
CA ASP A 273 -18.90 26.50 9.43
C ASP A 273 -18.88 28.04 9.32
N ARG A 274 -17.69 28.65 9.23
CA ARG A 274 -17.50 30.09 9.04
C ARG A 274 -17.58 30.53 7.57
N ASN A 275 -17.14 29.69 6.62
CA ASN A 275 -16.93 30.12 5.23
C ASN A 275 -17.92 29.48 4.24
N LEU A 276 -18.54 28.35 4.57
CA LEU A 276 -19.46 27.58 3.73
C LEU A 276 -18.97 27.42 2.28
N PRO A 277 -17.82 26.79 2.02
CA PRO A 277 -17.27 26.72 0.67
C PRO A 277 -18.13 25.84 -0.26
N ASP A 278 -18.09 26.12 -1.58
CA ASP A 278 -18.75 25.28 -2.59
C ASP A 278 -18.09 23.91 -2.74
N LEU A 279 -16.78 23.84 -2.52
CA LEU A 279 -16.00 22.61 -2.43
C LEU A 279 -15.24 22.57 -1.10
N MET A 280 -15.56 21.62 -0.24
CA MET A 280 -14.78 21.31 0.96
C MET A 280 -14.02 20.03 0.74
N MET A 281 -12.71 20.04 0.96
CA MET A 281 -11.82 18.88 0.89
C MET A 281 -11.07 18.72 2.22
N LEU A 282 -11.24 17.56 2.85
CA LEU A 282 -10.53 17.17 4.06
C LEU A 282 -9.85 15.83 3.81
N TYR A 283 -8.57 15.73 4.14
CA TYR A 283 -7.83 14.48 4.10
C TYR A 283 -7.43 14.08 5.53
N LEU A 284 -7.55 12.78 5.82
CA LEU A 284 -7.13 12.15 7.08
C LEU A 284 -6.29 10.89 6.78
N GLU A 285 -5.03 10.90 7.21
CA GLU A 285 -4.07 9.81 6.96
C GLU A 285 -4.18 8.64 7.93
N GLY A 286 -4.84 8.87 9.07
CA GLY A 286 -4.70 8.00 10.24
C GLY A 286 -5.28 6.59 10.09
N THR A 287 -6.20 6.34 9.16
CA THR A 287 -6.73 4.99 8.90
C THR A 287 -5.66 4.06 8.33
N ASP A 288 -4.80 4.56 7.45
CA ASP A 288 -3.64 3.85 6.93
C ASP A 288 -2.56 3.67 8.00
N VAL A 289 -2.18 4.75 8.70
CA VAL A 289 -1.17 4.71 9.77
C VAL A 289 -1.54 3.69 10.84
N VAL A 290 -2.79 3.67 11.30
CA VAL A 290 -3.27 2.69 12.30
C VAL A 290 -3.25 1.27 11.72
N GLY A 291 -3.53 1.10 10.43
CA GLY A 291 -3.38 -0.16 9.72
C GLY A 291 -1.94 -0.67 9.79
N HIS A 292 -0.97 0.13 9.39
CA HIS A 292 0.45 -0.22 9.42
C HIS A 292 0.97 -0.62 10.81
N ILE A 293 0.51 0.05 11.85
CA ILE A 293 0.98 -0.19 13.22
C ILE A 293 0.26 -1.38 13.86
N PHE A 294 -1.05 -1.53 13.66
CA PHE A 294 -1.88 -2.42 14.47
C PHE A 294 -2.60 -3.54 13.72
N ALA A 295 -2.52 -3.66 12.41
CA ALA A 295 -3.24 -4.70 11.67
C ALA A 295 -2.89 -6.12 12.15
N SER A 296 -1.64 -6.38 12.51
CA SER A 296 -1.21 -7.70 13.02
C SER A 296 -1.89 -8.09 14.34
N TYR A 297 -2.39 -7.11 15.11
CA TYR A 297 -3.05 -7.34 16.41
C TYR A 297 -4.58 -7.46 16.31
N VAL A 298 -5.18 -7.20 15.14
CA VAL A 298 -6.63 -7.36 14.95
C VAL A 298 -7.03 -8.84 15.10
N PRO A 299 -8.16 -9.19 15.77
CA PRO A 299 -8.63 -10.57 15.84
C PRO A 299 -8.93 -11.19 14.45
N PRO A 300 -8.70 -12.51 14.27
CA PRO A 300 -8.12 -13.46 15.22
C PRO A 300 -6.61 -13.27 15.41
N LYS A 301 -6.08 -13.65 16.58
CA LYS A 301 -4.64 -13.52 16.90
C LYS A 301 -3.78 -14.32 15.93
N LEU A 302 -2.77 -13.68 15.35
CA LEU A 302 -1.77 -14.36 14.51
C LEU A 302 -0.76 -15.14 15.39
N SER A 303 -0.23 -16.24 14.87
CA SER A 303 0.73 -17.11 15.59
C SER A 303 2.03 -16.40 15.97
N CYS A 304 2.44 -15.39 15.20
CA CYS A 304 3.64 -14.57 15.42
C CYS A 304 3.47 -13.47 16.47
N VAL A 305 2.24 -13.22 16.93
CA VAL A 305 1.94 -12.17 17.91
C VAL A 305 1.91 -12.76 19.30
N SER A 306 2.62 -12.13 20.27
CA SER A 306 2.59 -12.52 21.67
C SER A 306 1.21 -12.31 22.30
N ASP A 307 0.85 -13.09 23.32
CA ASP A 307 -0.42 -12.91 24.04
C ASP A 307 -0.53 -11.54 24.70
N GLY A 308 0.59 -11.03 25.24
CA GLY A 308 0.65 -9.71 25.86
C GLY A 308 0.42 -8.57 24.87
N ASP A 309 1.08 -8.60 23.70
CA ASP A 309 0.90 -7.57 22.68
C ASP A 309 -0.52 -7.65 22.10
N PHE A 310 -1.03 -8.86 21.86
CA PHE A 310 -2.40 -9.04 21.38
C PHE A 310 -3.42 -8.47 22.37
N ALA A 311 -3.29 -8.80 23.66
CA ALA A 311 -4.18 -8.24 24.68
C ALA A 311 -4.12 -6.70 24.70
N ARG A 312 -2.91 -6.15 24.60
CA ARG A 312 -2.66 -4.70 24.67
C ARG A 312 -3.25 -3.93 23.48
N TYR A 313 -3.12 -4.45 22.24
CA TYR A 313 -3.36 -3.65 21.03
C TYR A 313 -4.58 -4.08 20.20
N ARG A 314 -5.23 -5.20 20.51
CA ARG A 314 -6.32 -5.77 19.68
C ARG A 314 -7.51 -4.84 19.41
N ASN A 315 -7.71 -3.82 20.25
CA ASN A 315 -8.83 -2.89 20.12
C ASN A 315 -8.45 -1.59 19.38
N ALA A 316 -7.16 -1.33 19.17
CA ALA A 316 -6.67 -0.04 18.67
C ALA A 316 -7.31 0.36 17.35
N VAL A 317 -7.41 -0.57 16.40
CA VAL A 317 -8.00 -0.34 15.07
C VAL A 317 -9.50 -0.06 15.18
N ASP A 318 -10.23 -0.89 15.89
CA ASP A 318 -11.67 -0.78 16.02
C ASP A 318 -12.10 0.53 16.67
N GLU A 319 -11.42 0.94 17.73
CA GLU A 319 -11.69 2.21 18.44
C GLU A 319 -11.30 3.42 17.58
N TYR A 320 -10.22 3.32 16.79
CA TYR A 320 -9.83 4.38 15.88
C TYR A 320 -10.86 4.55 14.74
N TYR A 321 -11.34 3.47 14.15
CA TYR A 321 -12.38 3.51 13.14
C TYR A 321 -13.72 4.04 13.71
N ALA A 322 -14.01 3.77 14.98
CA ALA A 322 -15.16 4.39 15.67
C ALA A 322 -14.98 5.91 15.84
N LEU A 323 -13.75 6.42 16.02
CA LEU A 323 -13.47 7.87 16.00
C LEU A 323 -13.76 8.45 14.60
N VAL A 324 -13.27 7.79 13.54
CA VAL A 324 -13.49 8.20 12.15
C VAL A 324 -15.00 8.19 11.81
N ASP A 325 -15.75 7.21 12.29
CA ASP A 325 -17.21 7.13 12.09
C ASP A 325 -17.95 8.31 12.74
N ARG A 326 -17.54 8.73 13.94
CA ARG A 326 -18.11 9.94 14.58
C ARG A 326 -17.81 11.19 13.77
N ILE A 327 -16.62 11.32 13.21
CA ILE A 327 -16.25 12.44 12.31
C ILE A 327 -17.12 12.40 11.05
N LEU A 328 -17.28 11.23 10.44
CA LEU A 328 -18.18 11.04 9.31
C LEU A 328 -19.62 11.50 9.63
N GLY A 329 -20.14 11.10 10.80
CA GLY A 329 -21.47 11.55 11.26
C GLY A 329 -21.59 13.07 11.37
N GLN A 330 -20.54 13.77 11.78
CA GLN A 330 -20.51 15.23 11.81
C GLN A 330 -20.59 15.85 10.41
N TRP A 331 -19.91 15.27 9.44
CA TRP A 331 -19.95 15.73 8.05
C TRP A 331 -21.27 15.37 7.33
N MET A 332 -21.87 14.23 7.66
CA MET A 332 -23.20 13.87 7.17
C MET A 332 -24.26 14.88 7.63
N ARG A 333 -24.24 15.29 8.93
CA ARG A 333 -25.14 16.35 9.43
C ARG A 333 -24.98 17.65 8.64
N ARG A 334 -23.74 18.09 8.38
CA ARG A 334 -23.49 19.31 7.57
C ARG A 334 -23.97 19.16 6.14
N ALA A 335 -23.79 17.99 5.56
CA ALA A 335 -24.30 17.72 4.22
C ALA A 335 -25.82 17.77 4.16
N GLU A 336 -26.53 17.31 5.19
CA GLU A 336 -27.99 17.43 5.29
C GLU A 336 -28.41 18.88 5.42
N GLU A 337 -27.84 19.63 6.36
CA GLU A 337 -28.17 21.01 6.64
C GLU A 337 -27.93 21.93 5.43
N ASP A 338 -26.86 21.70 4.66
CA ASP A 338 -26.50 22.53 3.51
C ASP A 338 -27.02 21.99 2.17
N GLY A 339 -27.68 20.82 2.18
CA GLY A 339 -28.12 20.15 0.96
C GLY A 339 -26.95 19.77 0.07
N ALA A 340 -25.81 19.35 0.67
CA ALA A 340 -24.60 19.02 -0.03
C ALA A 340 -24.58 17.57 -0.57
N THR A 341 -23.65 17.33 -1.49
CA THR A 341 -23.21 15.98 -1.86
C THR A 341 -21.96 15.65 -1.06
N LEU A 342 -22.00 14.57 -0.28
CA LEU A 342 -20.85 14.03 0.44
C LEU A 342 -20.22 12.93 -0.38
N ILE A 343 -18.90 13.02 -0.62
CA ILE A 343 -18.05 11.98 -1.22
C ILE A 343 -17.03 11.55 -0.20
N VAL A 344 -16.87 10.25 -0.01
CA VAL A 344 -15.83 9.64 0.81
C VAL A 344 -15.07 8.65 -0.05
N ASN A 345 -13.76 8.74 -0.08
CA ASN A 345 -12.94 7.75 -0.76
C ASN A 345 -11.60 7.52 -0.06
N SER A 346 -10.99 6.37 -0.36
CA SER A 346 -9.59 6.10 -0.12
C SER A 346 -8.81 6.07 -1.43
N ASP A 347 -7.50 6.08 -1.34
CA ASP A 347 -6.57 5.92 -2.45
C ASP A 347 -6.28 4.45 -2.76
N HIS A 348 -6.30 3.59 -1.73
CA HIS A 348 -6.12 2.14 -1.80
C HIS A 348 -6.88 1.45 -0.67
N GLY A 349 -6.88 0.10 -0.68
CA GLY A 349 -7.34 -0.73 0.41
C GLY A 349 -6.18 -1.24 1.27
N PHE A 350 -6.51 -1.97 2.32
CA PHE A 350 -5.56 -2.52 3.28
C PHE A 350 -5.83 -4.01 3.52
N LYS A 351 -4.79 -4.81 3.78
CA LYS A 351 -4.94 -6.24 4.04
C LYS A 351 -5.36 -6.49 5.49
N TRP A 352 -6.56 -7.04 5.63
CA TRP A 352 -7.12 -7.48 6.90
C TRP A 352 -7.37 -8.99 6.87
N GLY A 353 -7.82 -9.57 7.94
CA GLY A 353 -8.16 -10.99 7.99
C GLY A 353 -6.95 -11.94 7.84
N GLU A 354 -7.10 -12.98 7.01
CA GLU A 354 -6.07 -14.00 6.82
C GLU A 354 -4.89 -13.53 5.97
N ASP A 355 -5.08 -12.50 5.15
CA ASP A 355 -4.04 -11.92 4.29
C ASP A 355 -3.03 -11.04 5.05
N ARG A 356 -3.22 -10.87 6.37
CA ARG A 356 -2.30 -10.09 7.21
C ARG A 356 -0.94 -10.77 7.30
N SER A 357 0.11 -9.98 7.21
CA SER A 357 1.47 -10.48 7.39
C SER A 357 1.83 -10.63 8.87
N CYS A 358 2.59 -11.68 9.19
CA CYS A 358 3.27 -11.84 10.47
C CYS A 358 4.59 -11.06 10.55
N VAL A 359 5.02 -10.41 9.49
CA VAL A 359 6.28 -9.68 9.45
C VAL A 359 6.12 -8.43 10.31
N ARG A 360 6.79 -8.42 11.47
CA ARG A 360 6.85 -7.28 12.40
C ARG A 360 7.55 -6.05 11.82
N ASP A 361 8.30 -6.22 10.75
CA ASP A 361 8.91 -5.12 10.01
C ASP A 361 7.91 -4.45 9.06
N SER A 362 6.75 -4.04 9.61
CA SER A 362 5.95 -2.99 8.98
C SER A 362 6.76 -1.69 8.80
N LEU A 363 7.90 -1.62 9.45
CA LEU A 363 8.92 -0.58 9.37
C LEU A 363 10.02 -0.90 8.35
N ASN A 364 9.99 -2.09 7.73
CA ASN A 364 10.82 -2.34 6.57
C ASN A 364 10.08 -1.82 5.32
N PRO A 365 10.58 -0.83 4.68
CA PRO A 365 9.93 -0.07 3.61
C PRO A 365 9.69 -0.88 2.34
N SER A 366 10.43 -1.97 2.15
CA SER A 366 10.08 -2.97 1.14
C SER A 366 8.74 -3.66 1.44
N THR A 367 8.18 -3.50 2.66
CA THR A 367 6.97 -4.19 3.10
C THR A 367 5.72 -3.31 3.18
N ALA A 368 5.82 -1.98 3.14
CA ALA A 368 4.63 -1.11 3.17
C ALA A 368 3.64 -1.48 2.06
N GLY A 369 4.11 -1.69 0.84
CA GLY A 369 3.30 -2.15 -0.29
C GLY A 369 2.67 -3.55 -0.11
N PHE A 370 3.18 -4.39 0.80
CA PHE A 370 2.58 -5.69 1.09
C PHE A 370 1.25 -5.58 1.85
N TRP A 371 1.06 -4.50 2.59
CA TRP A 371 -0.16 -4.26 3.35
C TRP A 371 -1.27 -3.66 2.52
N HIS A 372 -0.96 -3.02 1.40
CA HIS A 372 -1.93 -2.36 0.55
C HIS A 372 -2.62 -3.30 -0.43
N ARG A 373 -3.89 -3.03 -0.69
CA ARG A 373 -4.69 -3.62 -1.77
C ARG A 373 -4.98 -2.55 -2.82
N LEU A 374 -5.08 -2.97 -4.08
CA LEU A 374 -5.44 -2.07 -5.17
C LEU A 374 -6.87 -1.56 -5.09
N ASP A 375 -7.77 -2.30 -4.45
CA ASP A 375 -9.17 -1.92 -4.33
C ASP A 375 -9.41 -1.19 -3.01
N GLY A 376 -9.52 0.13 -3.10
CA GLY A 376 -9.96 0.99 -2.02
C GLY A 376 -11.48 1.19 -2.04
N VAL A 377 -11.93 2.29 -1.47
CA VAL A 377 -13.32 2.59 -1.18
C VAL A 377 -13.76 3.87 -1.88
N PHE A 378 -14.95 3.86 -2.46
CA PHE A 378 -15.70 5.04 -2.87
C PHE A 378 -17.11 4.96 -2.30
N ALA A 379 -17.57 6.05 -1.71
CA ALA A 379 -18.94 6.19 -1.28
C ALA A 379 -19.44 7.61 -1.54
N ALA A 380 -20.71 7.75 -1.90
CA ALA A 380 -21.37 9.02 -2.11
C ALA A 380 -22.73 9.03 -1.41
N TRP A 381 -23.11 10.17 -0.81
CA TRP A 381 -24.33 10.31 -0.06
C TRP A 381 -24.89 11.76 -0.15
N GLY A 382 -26.17 11.91 0.07
CA GLY A 382 -26.83 13.21 0.08
C GLY A 382 -27.40 13.62 -1.27
N ARG A 383 -27.37 14.93 -1.57
CA ARG A 383 -28.04 15.48 -2.74
C ARG A 383 -27.48 14.95 -4.05
N ARG A 384 -28.35 14.63 -5.03
CA ARG A 384 -28.04 14.10 -6.37
C ARG A 384 -27.49 12.67 -6.42
N VAL A 385 -27.32 12.00 -5.27
CA VAL A 385 -26.81 10.64 -5.24
C VAL A 385 -27.95 9.65 -5.47
N LYS A 386 -27.80 8.77 -6.45
CA LYS A 386 -28.70 7.64 -6.65
C LYS A 386 -28.33 6.52 -5.68
N ARG A 387 -29.25 6.19 -4.79
CA ARG A 387 -29.10 5.06 -3.86
C ARG A 387 -28.93 3.74 -4.62
N SER A 388 -28.04 2.87 -4.12
CA SER A 388 -27.86 1.50 -4.60
C SER A 388 -27.68 0.55 -3.41
N SER A 389 -28.28 -0.62 -3.50
CA SER A 389 -28.09 -1.71 -2.53
C SER A 389 -26.87 -2.59 -2.83
N SER A 390 -26.29 -2.45 -4.03
CA SER A 390 -25.10 -3.18 -4.45
C SER A 390 -23.92 -2.25 -4.65
N ARG A 391 -22.73 -2.73 -4.33
CA ARG A 391 -21.48 -2.03 -4.66
C ARG A 391 -21.24 -2.05 -6.15
N GLY A 392 -20.85 -0.90 -6.68
CA GLY A 392 -20.34 -0.78 -8.03
C GLY A 392 -18.83 -0.83 -8.10
N ASP A 393 -18.30 -0.40 -9.23
CA ASP A 393 -16.86 -0.25 -9.48
C ASP A 393 -16.58 1.16 -10.00
N ALA A 394 -15.46 1.72 -9.56
CA ALA A 394 -14.91 2.98 -10.03
C ALA A 394 -13.37 2.91 -9.97
N THR A 395 -12.71 3.88 -10.56
CA THR A 395 -11.25 4.03 -10.47
C THR A 395 -10.89 5.35 -9.81
N VAL A 396 -9.67 5.45 -9.28
CA VAL A 396 -9.17 6.71 -8.68
C VAL A 396 -9.19 7.87 -9.70
N PHE A 397 -9.14 7.57 -11.00
CA PHE A 397 -9.25 8.56 -12.07
C PHE A 397 -10.66 9.14 -12.24
N ASP A 398 -11.70 8.46 -11.74
CA ASP A 398 -13.10 8.86 -11.92
C ASP A 398 -13.56 9.91 -10.89
N VAL A 399 -12.82 10.06 -9.78
CA VAL A 399 -13.24 10.93 -8.67
C VAL A 399 -13.19 12.40 -9.06
N ALA A 400 -12.05 12.91 -9.59
CA ALA A 400 -11.96 14.30 -10.02
C ALA A 400 -12.99 14.67 -11.11
N PRO A 401 -13.19 13.87 -12.18
CA PRO A 401 -14.27 14.10 -13.15
C PRO A 401 -15.67 14.14 -12.53
N THR A 402 -15.94 13.29 -11.54
CA THR A 402 -17.23 13.26 -10.83
C THR A 402 -17.45 14.54 -10.02
N VAL A 403 -16.45 14.94 -9.22
CA VAL A 403 -16.52 16.18 -8.43
C VAL A 403 -16.60 17.40 -9.34
N SER A 404 -15.83 17.43 -10.45
CA SER A 404 -15.89 18.51 -11.44
C SER A 404 -17.28 18.64 -12.07
N ALA A 405 -17.90 17.50 -12.43
CA ALA A 405 -19.25 17.49 -12.99
C ALA A 405 -20.30 17.99 -11.99
N LEU A 406 -20.19 17.64 -10.69
CA LEU A 406 -21.07 18.14 -9.63
C LEU A 406 -20.99 19.66 -9.49
N LEU A 407 -19.82 20.24 -9.67
CA LEU A 407 -19.56 21.67 -9.53
C LEU A 407 -19.67 22.45 -10.86
N GLY A 408 -19.88 21.75 -12.00
CA GLY A 408 -19.91 22.38 -13.33
C GLY A 408 -18.53 22.89 -13.80
N LEU A 409 -17.46 22.22 -13.40
CA LEU A 409 -16.07 22.57 -13.70
C LEU A 409 -15.51 21.75 -14.87
N PRO A 410 -14.53 22.28 -15.63
CA PRO A 410 -13.75 21.48 -16.58
C PRO A 410 -12.76 20.56 -15.87
N VAL A 411 -12.29 19.54 -16.59
CA VAL A 411 -11.14 18.71 -16.21
C VAL A 411 -10.01 18.85 -17.22
N GLU A 412 -8.78 18.51 -16.80
CA GLU A 412 -7.64 18.48 -17.69
C GLU A 412 -7.90 17.57 -18.89
N ARG A 413 -7.55 18.01 -20.11
CA ARG A 413 -7.83 17.23 -21.33
C ARG A 413 -7.24 15.82 -21.33
N ARG A 414 -6.13 15.63 -20.60
CA ARG A 414 -5.45 14.33 -20.41
C ARG A 414 -6.04 13.47 -19.30
N ALA A 415 -7.08 13.94 -18.59
CA ALA A 415 -7.74 13.15 -17.57
C ALA A 415 -8.26 11.83 -18.17
N SER A 416 -8.02 10.72 -17.49
CA SER A 416 -8.37 9.38 -18.02
C SER A 416 -9.76 8.92 -17.59
N GLY A 417 -10.23 9.37 -16.43
CA GLY A 417 -11.48 8.92 -15.81
C GLY A 417 -12.76 9.55 -16.38
N SER A 418 -13.86 9.11 -15.87
CA SER A 418 -15.22 9.55 -16.22
C SER A 418 -16.05 9.77 -14.97
N VAL A 419 -17.25 10.32 -15.14
CA VAL A 419 -18.22 10.44 -14.03
C VAL A 419 -18.69 9.07 -13.57
N VAL A 420 -18.74 8.84 -12.26
CA VAL A 420 -19.32 7.62 -11.66
C VAL A 420 -20.84 7.64 -11.89
N LYS A 421 -21.26 7.25 -13.11
CA LYS A 421 -22.64 7.32 -13.59
C LYS A 421 -23.62 6.50 -12.77
N ALA A 422 -23.15 5.40 -12.16
CA ALA A 422 -23.98 4.57 -11.29
C ALA A 422 -24.45 5.35 -10.05
N ALA A 423 -23.60 6.24 -9.51
CA ALA A 423 -23.95 7.12 -8.40
C ALA A 423 -24.70 8.38 -8.88
N PHE A 424 -24.36 8.88 -10.08
CA PHE A 424 -24.82 10.16 -10.59
C PHE A 424 -25.30 10.05 -12.05
N PRO A 425 -26.44 9.39 -12.30
CA PRO A 425 -26.92 9.12 -13.67
C PRO A 425 -27.16 10.38 -14.51
N ASP A 426 -27.61 11.45 -13.86
CA ASP A 426 -28.03 12.70 -14.53
C ASP A 426 -26.87 13.69 -14.76
N LEU A 427 -25.66 13.41 -14.24
CA LEU A 427 -24.52 14.27 -14.46
C LEU A 427 -23.98 14.12 -15.89
N SER A 428 -23.85 15.22 -16.63
CA SER A 428 -23.11 15.23 -17.88
C SER A 428 -21.61 15.13 -17.62
N PRO A 429 -20.82 14.48 -18.51
CA PRO A 429 -19.37 14.51 -18.41
C PRO A 429 -18.84 15.96 -18.40
N PRO A 430 -17.85 16.28 -17.55
CA PRO A 430 -17.26 17.60 -17.54
C PRO A 430 -16.49 17.88 -18.84
N PRO A 431 -16.46 19.14 -19.32
CA PRO A 431 -15.69 19.49 -20.49
C PRO A 431 -14.19 19.28 -20.23
N ARG A 432 -13.49 18.67 -21.21
CA ARG A 432 -12.03 18.46 -21.16
C ARG A 432 -11.34 19.66 -21.79
N ARG A 433 -10.42 20.29 -21.07
CA ARG A 433 -9.71 21.50 -21.51
C ARG A 433 -8.23 21.41 -21.13
N ASP A 434 -7.42 22.17 -21.84
CA ASP A 434 -6.06 22.48 -21.37
C ASP A 434 -6.18 23.44 -20.18
N LEU A 435 -5.73 23.00 -19.03
CA LEU A 435 -5.81 23.79 -17.80
C LEU A 435 -4.48 24.46 -17.43
N SER A 436 -3.45 24.38 -18.28
CA SER A 436 -2.12 24.91 -18.04
C SER A 436 -2.09 26.42 -17.81
N ALA A 437 -3.07 27.15 -18.31
CA ALA A 437 -3.23 28.59 -18.10
C ALA A 437 -3.73 28.96 -16.70
N ILE A 438 -4.25 27.99 -15.91
CA ILE A 438 -4.69 28.26 -14.54
C ILE A 438 -3.47 28.34 -13.65
N PRO A 439 -3.19 29.51 -13.02
CA PRO A 439 -2.01 29.66 -12.20
C PRO A 439 -2.12 28.89 -10.89
N ILE A 440 -1.04 28.23 -10.50
CA ILE A 440 -0.87 27.64 -9.19
C ILE A 440 -0.06 28.63 -8.35
N ARG A 441 -0.75 29.46 -7.57
CA ARG A 441 -0.11 30.45 -6.70
C ARG A 441 0.04 29.89 -5.30
N ARG A 442 1.23 30.01 -4.73
CA ARG A 442 1.60 29.46 -3.41
C ARG A 442 2.12 30.57 -2.53
N LEU A 443 1.90 30.43 -1.24
CA LEU A 443 2.58 31.28 -0.26
C LEU A 443 4.11 31.02 -0.28
N SER A 444 4.87 31.94 0.27
CA SER A 444 6.29 31.70 0.50
C SER A 444 6.49 30.72 1.65
N SER A 445 7.54 29.90 1.57
CA SER A 445 8.03 29.06 2.66
C SER A 445 9.56 29.08 2.66
N GLU A 446 10.14 28.88 3.82
CA GLU A 446 11.59 28.69 3.94
C GLU A 446 11.99 27.30 3.44
N PRO A 447 13.15 27.14 2.79
CA PRO A 447 13.71 25.84 2.49
C PRO A 447 13.99 25.06 3.78
N LEU A 448 13.85 23.73 3.73
CA LEU A 448 14.25 22.89 4.86
C LEU A 448 15.76 22.88 5.05
N SER A 449 16.21 22.95 6.30
CA SER A 449 17.58 22.64 6.66
C SER A 449 17.91 21.16 6.44
N ASP A 450 19.20 20.83 6.35
CA ASP A 450 19.68 19.44 6.25
C ASP A 450 19.17 18.56 7.40
N GLN A 451 19.08 19.13 8.61
CA GLN A 451 18.57 18.45 9.79
C GLN A 451 17.08 18.14 9.67
N GLU A 452 16.26 19.12 9.27
CA GLU A 452 14.80 18.93 9.10
C GLU A 452 14.47 17.91 8.02
N ALA A 453 15.17 17.94 6.88
CA ALA A 453 15.00 16.96 5.81
C ALA A 453 15.42 15.55 6.27
N SER A 454 16.49 15.43 7.07
CA SER A 454 16.90 14.16 7.67
C SER A 454 15.86 13.63 8.67
N GLU A 455 15.33 14.48 9.54
CA GLU A 455 14.27 14.08 10.49
C GLU A 455 12.98 13.63 9.79
N TYR A 456 12.58 14.32 8.73
CA TYR A 456 11.47 13.89 7.91
C TYR A 456 11.70 12.49 7.29
N THR A 457 12.89 12.28 6.72
CA THR A 457 13.28 10.97 6.16
C THR A 457 13.20 9.86 7.21
N LYS A 458 13.68 10.12 8.44
CA LYS A 458 13.58 9.17 9.56
C LYS A 458 12.13 8.85 9.92
N LYS A 459 11.23 9.83 9.88
CA LYS A 459 9.80 9.61 10.13
C LYS A 459 9.16 8.76 9.05
N LEU A 460 9.46 9.02 7.76
CA LEU A 460 9.01 8.17 6.66
C LEU A 460 9.51 6.74 6.78
N LEU A 461 10.78 6.56 7.18
CA LEU A 461 11.34 5.24 7.49
C LEU A 461 10.62 4.58 8.68
N ALA A 462 10.32 5.33 9.74
CA ALA A 462 9.63 4.81 10.92
C ALA A 462 8.19 4.37 10.64
N LEU A 463 7.53 4.97 9.66
CA LEU A 463 6.18 4.60 9.22
C LEU A 463 6.16 3.60 8.06
N GLY A 464 7.35 3.19 7.56
CA GLY A 464 7.44 2.21 6.49
C GLY A 464 7.15 2.74 5.07
N TYR A 465 7.19 4.05 4.87
CA TYR A 465 6.95 4.67 3.56
C TYR A 465 8.18 4.71 2.64
N LEU A 466 9.38 4.51 3.17
CA LEU A 466 10.62 4.46 2.39
C LEU A 466 11.36 3.14 2.57
N SER A 467 12.01 2.65 1.49
CA SER A 467 12.93 1.51 1.54
C SER A 467 14.34 1.98 1.87
N GLY A 468 14.94 1.42 2.91
CA GLY A 468 16.19 1.85 3.52
C GLY A 468 17.23 2.38 2.54
N GLY A 469 17.78 3.52 2.91
CA GLY A 469 18.87 4.24 2.26
C GLY A 469 19.17 5.47 3.08
N GLU A 470 20.44 5.79 3.24
CA GLU A 470 20.88 7.04 3.88
C GLU A 470 20.29 8.25 3.15
N PRO A 471 20.00 9.36 3.87
CA PRO A 471 19.74 10.64 3.24
C PRO A 471 20.91 10.98 2.33
N GLY A 472 20.72 10.87 1.01
CA GLY A 472 21.77 11.14 0.04
C GLY A 472 21.52 12.46 -0.68
N LYS A 473 22.59 13.15 -1.07
CA LYS A 473 22.52 14.27 -2.01
C LYS A 473 22.70 13.74 -3.43
N LEU A 474 21.81 14.14 -4.32
CA LEU A 474 21.97 13.96 -5.76
C LEU A 474 22.55 15.25 -6.35
N ALA A 475 23.04 15.19 -7.58
CA ALA A 475 23.51 16.41 -8.24
C ALA A 475 22.36 17.43 -8.37
N PRO A 476 22.60 18.73 -8.03
CA PRO A 476 21.59 19.76 -8.24
C PRO A 476 21.16 19.82 -9.70
N SER A 477 19.87 19.89 -9.96
CA SER A 477 19.31 19.90 -11.32
C SER A 477 19.40 21.28 -11.99
N GLY A 478 19.59 22.33 -11.21
CA GLY A 478 19.73 23.71 -11.69
C GLY A 478 18.50 24.32 -12.34
N GLY A 479 17.33 23.68 -12.23
CA GLY A 479 16.08 24.15 -12.82
C GLY A 479 15.12 24.72 -11.77
N ASP A 480 14.02 25.32 -12.23
CA ASP A 480 12.97 25.86 -11.35
C ASP A 480 12.06 24.77 -10.73
N ARG A 481 12.17 23.53 -11.19
CA ARG A 481 11.37 22.40 -10.72
C ARG A 481 12.21 21.39 -9.98
N PRO A 482 11.64 20.74 -8.95
CA PRO A 482 12.31 19.65 -8.24
C PRO A 482 12.71 18.51 -9.18
N GLY A 483 13.87 17.92 -8.90
CA GLY A 483 14.33 16.70 -9.57
C GLY A 483 13.64 15.45 -9.05
N LEU A 484 13.73 14.35 -9.83
CA LEU A 484 13.18 13.06 -9.42
C LEU A 484 14.26 12.22 -8.74
N THR A 485 13.88 11.58 -7.62
CA THR A 485 14.71 10.57 -6.94
C THR A 485 14.81 9.29 -7.79
N GLU A 486 15.76 8.42 -7.45
CA GLU A 486 15.84 7.08 -8.02
C GLU A 486 14.57 6.27 -7.76
N GLY A 487 13.94 6.45 -6.58
CA GLY A 487 12.64 5.87 -6.24
C GLY A 487 11.52 6.37 -7.15
N ALA A 488 11.46 7.69 -7.37
CA ALA A 488 10.49 8.32 -8.25
C ALA A 488 10.59 7.80 -9.69
N TRP A 489 11.79 7.62 -10.23
CA TRP A 489 12.01 7.02 -11.54
C TRP A 489 11.57 5.55 -11.59
N ASN A 490 11.87 4.76 -10.55
CA ASN A 490 11.38 3.38 -10.44
C ASN A 490 9.85 3.32 -10.42
N ASN A 491 9.21 4.20 -9.66
CA ASN A 491 7.77 4.30 -9.53
C ASN A 491 7.09 4.67 -10.86
N LEU A 492 7.72 5.58 -11.63
CA LEU A 492 7.25 5.92 -12.97
C LEU A 492 7.36 4.72 -13.92
N GLY A 493 8.43 3.94 -13.82
CA GLY A 493 8.59 2.70 -14.58
C GLY A 493 7.50 1.67 -14.24
N LEU A 494 7.17 1.48 -12.96
CA LEU A 494 6.06 0.63 -12.52
C LEU A 494 4.72 1.12 -13.09
N TYR A 495 4.46 2.42 -13.04
CA TYR A 495 3.25 2.98 -13.60
C TYR A 495 3.06 2.63 -15.09
N PHE A 496 4.12 2.69 -15.88
CA PHE A 496 4.06 2.35 -17.30
C PHE A 496 4.01 0.85 -17.58
N SER A 497 4.67 0.01 -16.78
CA SER A 497 4.84 -1.42 -17.10
C SER A 497 3.68 -2.31 -16.66
N VAL A 498 2.97 -1.96 -15.56
CA VAL A 498 1.98 -2.85 -14.95
C VAL A 498 0.53 -2.36 -15.07
N ASN A 499 0.30 -1.08 -15.38
CA ASN A 499 -1.05 -0.56 -15.51
C ASN A 499 -1.64 -0.89 -16.88
N GLN A 500 -2.78 -1.58 -16.89
CA GLN A 500 -3.45 -2.04 -18.10
C GLN A 500 -3.82 -0.91 -19.08
N THR A 501 -4.11 0.27 -18.54
CA THR A 501 -4.51 1.45 -19.34
C THR A 501 -3.33 2.17 -19.98
N ARG A 502 -2.10 1.98 -19.52
CA ARG A 502 -0.90 2.64 -20.03
C ARG A 502 0.05 1.70 -20.76
N ASN A 503 0.43 0.59 -20.17
CA ASN A 503 1.29 -0.48 -20.73
C ASN A 503 2.32 0.00 -21.78
N ASP A 504 3.09 1.03 -21.45
CA ASP A 504 4.13 1.62 -22.28
C ASP A 504 5.50 1.05 -21.85
N LEU A 505 5.85 -0.13 -22.40
CA LEU A 505 7.06 -0.84 -21.99
C LEU A 505 8.36 -0.08 -22.33
N PRO A 506 8.48 0.62 -23.49
CA PRO A 506 9.64 1.47 -23.76
C PRO A 506 9.81 2.61 -22.73
N ALA A 507 8.72 3.27 -22.36
CA ALA A 507 8.76 4.32 -21.33
C ALA A 507 9.14 3.76 -19.96
N ALA A 508 8.65 2.56 -19.62
CA ALA A 508 9.01 1.86 -18.38
C ALA A 508 10.51 1.53 -18.35
N GLU A 509 11.05 0.96 -19.44
CA GLU A 509 12.48 0.63 -19.56
C GLU A 509 13.35 1.88 -19.37
N ALA A 510 12.99 2.97 -20.05
CA ALA A 510 13.71 4.24 -19.93
C ALA A 510 13.70 4.77 -18.48
N ALA A 511 12.56 4.69 -17.80
CA ALA A 511 12.43 5.14 -16.42
C ALA A 511 13.27 4.27 -15.45
N TYR A 512 13.25 2.95 -15.57
CA TYR A 512 14.09 2.06 -14.76
C TYR A 512 15.58 2.30 -14.97
N LYS A 513 15.99 2.51 -16.23
CA LYS A 513 17.39 2.85 -16.53
C LYS A 513 17.80 4.18 -15.89
N LYS A 514 16.91 5.18 -15.89
CA LYS A 514 17.15 6.45 -15.20
C LYS A 514 17.31 6.27 -13.68
N ALA A 515 16.51 5.40 -13.06
CA ALA A 515 16.70 5.05 -11.65
C ALA A 515 18.09 4.46 -11.40
N LEU A 516 18.57 3.57 -12.29
CA LEU A 516 19.89 2.93 -12.17
C LEU A 516 21.06 3.84 -12.54
N GLU A 517 20.86 4.88 -13.36
CA GLU A 517 21.86 5.94 -13.57
C GLU A 517 22.14 6.72 -12.26
N LEU A 518 21.07 6.95 -11.45
CA LEU A 518 21.19 7.63 -10.17
C LEU A 518 21.73 6.72 -9.05
N ARG A 519 21.31 5.45 -9.07
CA ARG A 519 21.69 4.44 -8.08
C ARG A 519 21.87 3.06 -8.74
N PRO A 520 23.10 2.73 -9.18
CA PRO A 520 23.38 1.49 -9.93
C PRO A 520 23.08 0.19 -9.16
N ASP A 521 23.17 0.21 -7.83
CA ASP A 521 22.93 -0.92 -6.94
C ASP A 521 21.46 -1.02 -6.45
N TYR A 522 20.54 -0.26 -7.02
CA TYR A 522 19.14 -0.28 -6.62
C TYR A 522 18.44 -1.55 -7.15
N HIS A 523 18.22 -2.53 -6.27
CA HIS A 523 17.68 -3.84 -6.64
C HIS A 523 16.29 -3.79 -7.31
N SER A 524 15.40 -2.88 -6.86
CA SER A 524 14.01 -2.83 -7.35
C SER A 524 13.90 -2.54 -8.84
N PRO A 525 14.53 -1.50 -9.43
CA PRO A 525 14.49 -1.28 -10.88
C PRO A 525 15.26 -2.36 -11.65
N GLN A 526 16.28 -3.02 -11.07
CA GLN A 526 16.94 -4.17 -11.69
C GLN A 526 15.97 -5.34 -11.83
N PHE A 527 15.23 -5.67 -10.76
CA PHE A 527 14.21 -6.72 -10.78
C PHE A 527 13.04 -6.35 -11.72
N ASN A 528 12.60 -5.10 -11.71
CA ASN A 528 11.54 -4.63 -12.60
C ASN A 528 11.95 -4.69 -14.08
N LEU A 529 13.23 -4.43 -14.42
CA LEU A 529 13.76 -4.67 -15.76
C LEU A 529 13.77 -6.15 -16.12
N ALA A 530 14.13 -7.03 -15.19
CA ALA A 530 14.05 -8.47 -15.41
C ALA A 530 12.63 -8.91 -15.76
N MET A 531 11.64 -8.45 -14.98
CA MET A 531 10.22 -8.73 -15.22
C MET A 531 9.73 -8.16 -16.55
N LEU A 532 10.15 -6.95 -16.90
CA LEU A 532 9.81 -6.29 -18.16
C LEU A 532 10.34 -7.08 -19.34
N TYR A 533 11.63 -7.42 -19.37
CA TYR A 533 12.23 -8.20 -20.46
C TYR A 533 11.63 -9.61 -20.57
N ARG A 534 11.30 -10.25 -19.44
CA ARG A 534 10.58 -11.53 -19.48
C ARG A 534 9.21 -11.38 -20.14
N LYS A 535 8.45 -10.32 -19.80
CA LYS A 535 7.16 -10.00 -20.42
C LYS A 535 7.27 -9.78 -21.92
N GLU A 536 8.39 -9.24 -22.39
CA GLU A 536 8.71 -9.06 -23.83
C GLU A 536 9.25 -10.32 -24.50
N GLY A 537 9.46 -11.41 -23.76
CA GLY A 537 10.06 -12.65 -24.29
C GLY A 537 11.57 -12.58 -24.52
N LYS A 538 12.25 -11.58 -23.97
CA LYS A 538 13.70 -11.39 -24.02
C LYS A 538 14.37 -12.13 -22.86
N ASP A 539 14.34 -13.47 -22.91
CA ASP A 539 14.70 -14.32 -21.76
C ASP A 539 16.15 -14.12 -21.27
N GLY A 540 17.14 -13.98 -22.18
CA GLY A 540 18.55 -13.73 -21.79
C GLY A 540 18.72 -12.44 -20.98
N PRO A 541 18.37 -11.25 -21.51
CA PRO A 541 18.37 -10.00 -20.74
C PRO A 541 17.56 -10.08 -19.43
N ALA A 542 16.43 -10.80 -19.42
CA ALA A 542 15.60 -10.98 -18.24
C ALA A 542 16.38 -11.72 -17.14
N ILE A 543 17.06 -12.80 -17.47
CA ILE A 543 17.88 -13.58 -16.54
C ILE A 543 19.08 -12.77 -16.05
N ASP A 544 19.72 -12.00 -16.92
CA ASP A 544 20.85 -11.16 -16.54
C ASP A 544 20.46 -10.10 -15.49
N TRP A 545 19.35 -9.41 -15.70
CA TRP A 545 18.85 -8.43 -14.76
C TRP A 545 18.32 -9.07 -13.46
N LEU A 546 17.72 -10.26 -13.54
CA LEU A 546 17.34 -11.03 -12.36
C LEU A 546 18.56 -11.26 -11.47
N PHE A 547 19.65 -11.82 -12.01
CA PHE A 547 20.83 -12.12 -11.21
C PHE A 547 21.53 -10.88 -10.66
N ARG A 548 21.50 -9.76 -11.37
CA ARG A 548 21.96 -8.47 -10.83
C ARG A 548 21.15 -8.05 -9.62
N SER A 549 19.80 -8.17 -9.69
CA SER A 549 18.94 -7.80 -8.55
C SER A 549 19.16 -8.69 -7.33
N LEU A 550 19.45 -10.00 -7.54
CA LEU A 550 19.78 -10.93 -6.46
C LEU A 550 21.14 -10.63 -5.79
N GLU A 551 22.03 -9.89 -6.46
CA GLU A 551 23.32 -9.45 -5.91
C GLU A 551 23.20 -8.21 -5.02
N THR A 552 22.22 -7.37 -5.27
CA THR A 552 22.10 -6.06 -4.66
C THR A 552 21.15 -6.01 -3.45
N GLY A 553 20.69 -7.16 -2.93
CA GLY A 553 19.97 -7.21 -1.66
C GLY A 553 18.53 -7.73 -1.73
N HIS A 554 18.26 -8.69 -2.59
CA HIS A 554 16.95 -9.36 -2.61
C HIS A 554 16.72 -10.17 -1.33
N ALA A 555 15.52 -10.08 -0.75
CA ALA A 555 15.20 -10.67 0.56
C ALA A 555 15.19 -12.21 0.54
N ASP A 556 14.75 -12.83 -0.58
CA ASP A 556 14.71 -14.29 -0.77
C ASP A 556 15.23 -14.67 -2.17
N PRO A 557 16.54 -14.77 -2.35
CA PRO A 557 17.13 -15.14 -3.63
C PRO A 557 16.73 -16.55 -4.12
N ALA A 558 16.69 -17.52 -3.22
CA ALA A 558 16.40 -18.92 -3.58
C ALA A 558 14.94 -19.08 -4.01
N GLY A 559 14.00 -18.57 -3.22
CA GLY A 559 12.58 -18.59 -3.56
C GLY A 559 12.28 -17.89 -4.89
N THR A 560 12.91 -16.76 -5.15
CA THR A 560 12.76 -16.02 -6.42
C THR A 560 13.28 -16.83 -7.61
N VAL A 561 14.42 -17.49 -7.49
CA VAL A 561 14.95 -18.37 -8.55
C VAL A 561 13.99 -19.54 -8.82
N LEU A 562 13.46 -20.17 -7.78
CA LEU A 562 12.51 -21.27 -7.91
C LEU A 562 11.21 -20.82 -8.60
N GLU A 563 10.71 -19.65 -8.25
CA GLU A 563 9.55 -19.05 -8.90
C GLU A 563 9.80 -18.81 -10.40
N TRP A 564 10.93 -18.20 -10.75
CA TRP A 564 11.29 -17.96 -12.15
C TRP A 564 11.47 -19.26 -12.93
N SER A 565 12.13 -20.26 -12.33
CA SER A 565 12.23 -21.59 -12.92
C SER A 565 10.86 -22.22 -13.14
N GLY A 566 9.95 -22.12 -12.16
CA GLY A 566 8.58 -22.60 -12.26
C GLY A 566 7.79 -21.93 -13.39
N HIS A 567 7.94 -20.62 -13.56
CA HIS A 567 7.32 -19.88 -14.66
C HIS A 567 7.82 -20.36 -16.02
N TYR A 568 9.13 -20.48 -16.23
CA TYR A 568 9.68 -20.99 -17.49
C TYR A 568 9.25 -22.44 -17.76
N ALA A 569 9.15 -23.26 -16.71
CA ALA A 569 8.62 -24.61 -16.83
C ALA A 569 7.15 -24.63 -17.30
N SER A 570 6.31 -23.77 -16.73
CA SER A 570 4.89 -23.65 -17.12
C SER A 570 4.69 -23.16 -18.54
N GLU A 571 5.62 -22.37 -19.06
CA GLU A 571 5.66 -21.89 -20.44
C GLU A 571 6.33 -22.89 -21.41
N GLY A 572 6.84 -24.02 -20.91
CA GLY A 572 7.57 -25.02 -21.70
C GLY A 572 8.96 -24.57 -22.15
N LYS A 573 9.50 -23.49 -21.61
CA LYS A 573 10.78 -22.88 -21.95
C LYS A 573 11.93 -23.54 -21.18
N ARG A 574 12.35 -24.73 -21.61
CA ARG A 574 13.40 -25.52 -20.93
C ARG A 574 14.78 -24.87 -20.90
N ALA A 575 15.18 -24.18 -21.99
CA ALA A 575 16.50 -23.55 -22.04
C ALA A 575 16.65 -22.40 -21.04
N PRO A 576 15.76 -21.38 -20.98
CA PRO A 576 15.78 -20.36 -19.92
C PRO A 576 15.62 -20.93 -18.51
N GLN A 577 14.78 -21.97 -18.33
CA GLN A 577 14.67 -22.67 -17.06
C GLN A 577 16.01 -23.24 -16.60
N GLY A 578 16.71 -23.93 -17.49
CA GLY A 578 18.03 -24.50 -17.21
C GLY A 578 19.06 -23.42 -16.87
N GLU A 579 19.09 -22.33 -17.64
CA GLU A 579 20.02 -21.22 -17.41
C GLU A 579 19.84 -20.58 -16.04
N VAL A 580 18.58 -20.30 -15.64
CA VAL A 580 18.30 -19.76 -14.30
C VAL A 580 18.80 -20.68 -13.20
N LEU A 581 18.49 -21.99 -13.29
CA LEU A 581 18.90 -22.97 -12.28
C LEU A 581 20.40 -23.18 -12.25
N GLU A 582 21.08 -23.25 -13.41
CA GLU A 582 22.53 -23.41 -13.49
C GLU A 582 23.29 -22.21 -12.90
N ARG A 583 22.85 -20.99 -13.20
CA ARG A 583 23.43 -19.78 -12.61
C ARG A 583 23.21 -19.75 -11.10
N ALA A 584 22.02 -20.14 -10.65
CA ALA A 584 21.69 -20.18 -9.23
C ALA A 584 22.53 -21.20 -8.46
N VAL A 585 22.66 -22.43 -8.96
CA VAL A 585 23.48 -23.46 -8.30
C VAL A 585 24.96 -23.07 -8.26
N ARG A 586 25.49 -22.43 -9.31
CA ARG A 586 26.86 -21.87 -9.29
C ARG A 586 27.03 -20.78 -8.22
N LYS A 587 26.01 -19.94 -8.03
CA LYS A 587 26.05 -18.80 -7.09
C LYS A 587 25.82 -19.25 -5.65
N TYR A 588 24.94 -20.22 -5.45
CA TYR A 588 24.53 -20.75 -4.14
C TYR A 588 24.78 -22.26 -4.05
N PRO A 589 26.05 -22.72 -4.09
CA PRO A 589 26.38 -24.14 -4.22
C PRO A 589 26.00 -24.97 -3.00
N GLN A 590 25.69 -24.35 -1.87
CA GLN A 590 25.25 -25.03 -0.64
C GLN A 590 23.72 -25.10 -0.51
N ASP A 591 22.96 -24.60 -1.49
CA ASP A 591 21.51 -24.61 -1.46
C ASP A 591 20.95 -25.86 -2.18
N GLU A 592 20.57 -26.85 -1.36
CA GLU A 592 19.99 -28.11 -1.83
C GLU A 592 18.64 -27.91 -2.55
N ALA A 593 17.86 -26.89 -2.15
CA ALA A 593 16.54 -26.59 -2.76
C ALA A 593 16.68 -26.11 -4.22
N LEU A 594 17.78 -25.44 -4.55
CA LEU A 594 18.09 -25.00 -5.92
C LEU A 594 18.69 -26.12 -6.77
N ALA A 595 19.46 -27.02 -6.16
CA ALA A 595 20.11 -28.13 -6.86
C ALA A 595 19.11 -29.19 -7.36
N ARG A 596 18.05 -29.45 -6.60
CA ARG A 596 17.03 -30.47 -6.94
C ARG A 596 16.34 -30.22 -8.29
N PRO A 597 15.73 -29.06 -8.56
CA PRO A 597 15.06 -28.81 -9.82
C PRO A 597 16.01 -28.85 -11.02
N LEU A 598 17.29 -28.46 -10.84
CA LEU A 598 18.29 -28.61 -11.88
C LEU A 598 18.58 -30.08 -12.18
N ALA A 599 18.74 -30.91 -11.15
CA ALA A 599 18.92 -32.34 -11.30
C ALA A 599 17.74 -33.02 -12.01
N ILE A 600 16.49 -32.65 -11.62
CA ILE A 600 15.27 -33.14 -12.28
C ILE A 600 15.25 -32.75 -13.75
N LEU A 601 15.54 -31.49 -14.07
CA LEU A 601 15.54 -30.99 -15.44
C LEU A 601 16.55 -31.73 -16.33
N ARG A 602 17.78 -31.96 -15.84
CA ARG A 602 18.83 -32.69 -16.54
C ARG A 602 18.50 -34.19 -16.69
N PHE A 603 17.95 -34.82 -15.64
CA PHE A 603 17.47 -36.20 -15.69
C PHE A 603 16.39 -36.40 -16.78
N GLN A 604 15.43 -35.46 -16.86
CA GLN A 604 14.40 -35.47 -17.93
C GLN A 604 15.00 -35.32 -19.33
N ALA A 605 16.12 -34.63 -19.44
CA ALA A 605 16.90 -34.51 -20.67
C ALA A 605 17.81 -35.75 -20.94
N LYS A 606 17.74 -36.79 -20.10
CA LYS A 606 18.61 -38.00 -20.13
C LYS A 606 20.08 -37.73 -19.83
N ASP A 607 20.42 -36.58 -19.26
CA ASP A 607 21.75 -36.26 -18.78
C ASP A 607 21.89 -36.69 -17.29
N CYS A 608 22.04 -37.99 -17.08
CA CYS A 608 22.12 -38.53 -15.71
C CYS A 608 23.40 -38.10 -14.99
N ALA A 609 24.51 -37.96 -15.70
CA ALA A 609 25.78 -37.52 -15.11
C ALA A 609 25.74 -36.06 -14.68
N GLY A 610 25.22 -35.18 -15.55
CA GLY A 610 25.02 -33.78 -15.22
C GLY A 610 23.98 -33.57 -14.11
N ALA A 611 22.93 -34.40 -14.06
CA ALA A 611 21.92 -34.36 -13.00
C ALA A 611 22.55 -34.76 -11.65
N GLU A 612 23.38 -35.82 -11.62
CA GLU A 612 24.09 -36.25 -10.41
C GLU A 612 25.04 -35.16 -9.92
N ALA A 613 25.82 -34.56 -10.82
CA ALA A 613 26.76 -33.50 -10.46
C ALA A 613 26.10 -32.33 -9.72
N ALA A 614 24.82 -32.05 -9.99
CA ALA A 614 24.07 -30.98 -9.31
C ALA A 614 23.76 -31.31 -7.85
N VAL A 615 23.47 -32.57 -7.50
CA VAL A 615 23.04 -33.00 -6.15
C VAL A 615 24.11 -33.82 -5.38
N ALA A 616 25.21 -34.23 -6.03
CA ALA A 616 26.28 -34.96 -5.40
C ALA A 616 26.88 -34.29 -4.15
N PRO A 617 27.02 -32.95 -4.08
CA PRO A 617 27.52 -32.31 -2.87
C PRO A 617 26.69 -32.60 -1.62
N PHE A 618 25.43 -32.93 -1.77
CA PHE A 618 24.49 -33.17 -0.66
C PHE A 618 24.37 -34.66 -0.30
N ALA A 619 24.88 -35.59 -1.14
CA ALA A 619 24.63 -37.03 -1.04
C ALA A 619 24.97 -37.62 0.32
N ALA A 620 26.06 -37.17 0.97
CA ALA A 620 26.51 -37.69 2.27
C ALA A 620 25.65 -37.18 3.44
N ALA A 621 25.30 -35.89 3.43
CA ALA A 621 24.73 -35.18 4.58
C ALA A 621 23.20 -35.05 4.53
N THR A 622 22.59 -35.09 3.34
CA THR A 622 21.15 -34.83 3.19
C THR A 622 20.28 -35.83 3.94
N ARG A 623 19.26 -35.31 4.58
CA ARG A 623 18.12 -36.06 5.15
C ARG A 623 16.81 -35.76 4.41
N ASP A 624 16.85 -34.94 3.35
CA ASP A 624 15.67 -34.69 2.57
C ASP A 624 15.27 -35.91 1.73
N PRO A 625 14.06 -36.46 1.93
CA PRO A 625 13.61 -37.65 1.21
C PRO A 625 13.56 -37.45 -0.31
N GLU A 626 13.26 -36.22 -0.78
CA GLU A 626 13.17 -35.93 -2.21
C GLU A 626 14.56 -35.99 -2.87
N THR A 627 15.55 -35.34 -2.26
CA THR A 627 16.92 -35.41 -2.75
C THR A 627 17.49 -36.84 -2.72
N LEU A 628 17.20 -37.58 -1.65
CA LEU A 628 17.60 -39.00 -1.54
C LEU A 628 16.97 -39.86 -2.65
N ASN A 629 15.70 -39.61 -2.98
CA ASN A 629 15.04 -40.32 -4.07
C ASN A 629 15.64 -39.95 -5.44
N ILE A 630 15.97 -38.69 -5.66
CA ILE A 630 16.64 -38.23 -6.88
C ILE A 630 17.99 -38.92 -7.02
N LEU A 631 18.82 -38.94 -5.96
CA LEU A 631 20.10 -39.63 -5.94
C LEU A 631 19.94 -41.12 -6.24
N GLY A 632 18.93 -41.79 -5.68
CA GLY A 632 18.61 -43.17 -5.97
C GLY A 632 18.24 -43.42 -7.44
N LEU A 633 17.44 -42.56 -8.04
CA LEU A 633 17.08 -42.61 -9.46
C LEU A 633 18.30 -42.38 -10.35
N LEU A 634 19.16 -41.43 -9.99
CA LEU A 634 20.37 -41.09 -10.74
C LEU A 634 21.40 -42.23 -10.67
N SER A 635 21.64 -42.80 -9.49
CA SER A 635 22.52 -43.99 -9.34
C SER A 635 21.99 -45.16 -10.16
N THR A 636 20.68 -45.35 -10.23
CA THR A 636 20.09 -46.37 -11.12
C THR A 636 20.34 -46.05 -12.59
N CYS A 637 20.14 -44.80 -13.01
CA CYS A 637 20.40 -44.37 -14.39
C CYS A 637 21.86 -44.57 -14.79
N LEU A 638 22.80 -44.45 -13.87
CA LEU A 638 24.23 -44.60 -14.05
C LEU A 638 24.73 -46.05 -13.86
N GLY A 639 23.83 -46.99 -13.68
CA GLY A 639 24.15 -48.40 -13.53
C GLY A 639 24.81 -48.79 -12.20
N ARG A 640 24.50 -48.08 -11.12
CA ARG A 640 25.03 -48.29 -9.76
C ARG A 640 23.91 -48.74 -8.79
N PRO A 641 23.40 -49.98 -8.90
CA PRO A 641 22.22 -50.42 -8.16
C PRO A 641 22.42 -50.46 -6.64
N ASP A 642 23.61 -50.77 -6.15
CA ASP A 642 23.88 -50.85 -4.70
C ASP A 642 23.82 -49.47 -4.04
N GLU A 643 24.34 -48.45 -4.70
CA GLU A 643 24.22 -47.06 -4.24
C GLU A 643 22.75 -46.60 -4.26
N ALA A 644 22.01 -46.93 -5.33
CA ALA A 644 20.59 -46.60 -5.45
C ALA A 644 19.78 -47.22 -4.30
N ILE A 645 20.01 -48.47 -3.97
CA ILE A 645 19.41 -49.18 -2.83
C ILE A 645 19.71 -48.43 -1.53
N GLY A 646 20.96 -47.98 -1.35
CA GLY A 646 21.40 -47.23 -0.18
C GLY A 646 20.62 -45.92 -0.02
N PHE A 647 20.46 -45.17 -1.10
CA PHE A 647 19.71 -43.88 -1.08
C PHE A 647 18.22 -44.09 -0.82
N PHE A 648 17.57 -45.06 -1.48
CA PHE A 648 16.12 -45.31 -1.23
C PHE A 648 15.88 -45.81 0.20
N ARG A 649 16.75 -46.63 0.78
CA ARG A 649 16.64 -47.03 2.19
C ARG A 649 16.77 -45.84 3.13
N ARG A 650 17.74 -44.92 2.90
CA ARG A 650 17.87 -43.70 3.68
C ARG A 650 16.64 -42.82 3.57
N SER A 651 16.08 -42.68 2.37
CA SER A 651 14.84 -41.90 2.14
C SER A 651 13.65 -42.48 2.92
N LEU A 652 13.44 -43.82 2.83
CA LEU A 652 12.36 -44.51 3.54
C LEU A 652 12.55 -44.52 5.06
N ALA A 653 13.78 -44.47 5.56
CA ALA A 653 14.06 -44.31 6.99
C ALA A 653 13.57 -42.94 7.54
N VAL A 654 13.62 -41.88 6.72
CA VAL A 654 13.13 -40.56 7.08
C VAL A 654 11.61 -40.43 6.89
N LYS A 655 11.11 -40.93 5.76
CA LYS A 655 9.69 -40.89 5.41
C LYS A 655 9.28 -42.28 4.87
N PRO A 656 8.64 -43.13 5.68
CA PRO A 656 8.32 -44.52 5.30
C PRO A 656 7.28 -44.64 4.19
N ASP A 657 6.32 -43.74 4.16
CA ASP A 657 5.20 -43.78 3.20
C ASP A 657 5.54 -43.04 1.89
N GLN A 658 6.30 -43.72 1.02
CA GLN A 658 6.71 -43.21 -0.30
C GLN A 658 6.55 -44.35 -1.35
N PRO A 659 5.39 -44.51 -1.98
CA PRO A 659 5.12 -45.61 -2.92
C PRO A 659 6.14 -45.73 -4.07
N GLY A 660 6.66 -44.56 -4.57
CA GLY A 660 7.67 -44.51 -5.62
C GLY A 660 9.00 -45.12 -5.18
N ALA A 661 9.49 -44.72 -4.01
CA ALA A 661 10.77 -45.21 -3.45
C ALA A 661 10.68 -46.70 -3.08
N ILE A 662 9.53 -47.12 -2.49
CA ILE A 662 9.27 -48.52 -2.15
C ILE A 662 9.33 -49.39 -3.42
N ARG A 663 8.62 -48.99 -4.49
CA ARG A 663 8.62 -49.71 -5.76
C ARG A 663 10.00 -49.78 -6.40
N SER A 664 10.74 -48.67 -6.41
CA SER A 664 12.09 -48.64 -6.97
C SER A 664 13.03 -49.55 -6.22
N LEU A 665 12.95 -49.57 -4.89
CA LEU A 665 13.74 -50.45 -4.05
C LEU A 665 13.44 -51.93 -4.31
N ASP A 666 12.15 -52.31 -4.42
CA ASP A 666 11.71 -53.68 -4.69
C ASP A 666 12.22 -54.16 -6.07
N LEU A 667 12.11 -53.32 -7.11
CA LEU A 667 12.61 -53.66 -8.45
C LEU A 667 14.12 -53.87 -8.47
N LEU A 668 14.89 -53.00 -7.82
CA LEU A 668 16.34 -53.11 -7.74
C LEU A 668 16.78 -54.35 -6.99
N GLN A 669 16.11 -54.73 -5.89
CA GLN A 669 16.38 -55.97 -5.14
C GLN A 669 16.09 -57.26 -5.93
N LYS A 670 15.18 -57.18 -6.90
CA LYS A 670 14.84 -58.27 -7.84
C LYS A 670 15.73 -58.29 -9.08
N GLY A 671 16.74 -57.42 -9.18
CA GLY A 671 17.61 -57.29 -10.35
C GLY A 671 16.94 -56.72 -11.60
N LEU A 672 15.77 -56.02 -11.43
CA LEU A 672 15.01 -55.45 -12.51
C LEU A 672 15.25 -53.90 -12.55
N PRO A 673 15.46 -53.29 -13.73
CA PRO A 673 15.61 -51.84 -13.81
C PRO A 673 14.29 -51.11 -13.47
N PRO A 674 14.33 -50.04 -12.66
CA PRO A 674 13.15 -49.20 -12.40
C PRO A 674 12.64 -48.57 -13.70
N GLY A 675 11.35 -48.69 -13.95
CA GLY A 675 10.68 -48.08 -15.12
C GLY A 675 10.03 -49.07 -16.11
N GLN A 676 10.25 -50.36 -16.00
CA GLN A 676 9.47 -51.35 -16.74
C GLN A 676 8.08 -51.55 -16.10
N LYS A 677 7.00 -51.32 -16.88
CA LYS A 677 5.67 -51.81 -16.50
C LYS A 677 5.77 -53.31 -16.38
N GLN A 678 5.36 -53.85 -15.22
CA GLN A 678 5.15 -55.32 -15.13
C GLN A 678 4.14 -55.71 -16.22
N PRO A 679 4.38 -56.91 -16.86
CA PRO A 679 3.45 -57.43 -17.84
C PRO A 679 2.04 -57.66 -17.32
#